data_90cd457a203fd89584641ac1701b1fcf
#
_entry.id   90cd457a203fd89584641ac1701b1fcf
#
_cell.length_a   1.000
_cell.length_b   1.000
_cell.length_c   1.000
_cell.angle_alpha   90.00
_cell.angle_beta   90.00
_cell.angle_gamma   90.00
#
_symmetry.space_group_name_H-M   'P 1'
#
loop_
_entity.id
_entity.type
_entity.pdbx_description
1 polymer ?
#
loop_
_entity_poly.entity_id
_entity_poly.type
_entity_poly.pdbx_seq_one_letter_code
_entity_poly.pdbx_strand_id
1 'polypeptide(L)'
;LEAGGIDSKNPIQEQIMRLFLDTLPERSFANSFRHRKNRRGAMGDVTPTERQIPNHDIIFGLRNRALNLGQQLSRIKYGAQMRALQDDFNKQAAGINKRKDISQEDKDIAALLANELSDRAAWAASPMVQPWARLATSFGFNMTLGLNISSALVNLSQIPMVVVPYLGAQYGYGNTAKALQEATKIFMGSGNKRKVEVMGPDGKTKEEITAAQSLDNYDFDGMDKNNPLRRFAILSKLADDLGQLNRSIAYDIADVDSIDNPMAKVNSITGFIFHHGERANRQVAMIMAYDLALQKKLKDKGLKPNQWEQLGEVALNDIALDALNVTEMTNGGIAAAAAPRIAQDGIGKVAFLFKRYGSAMYFMLYDLIDTSFTGNEKARKIARAQLRGVFGGAALVAGVQGLPFFGVVAMISNMFKEDDEEDFETSVRKYIGEGPYGGVVNYLFGVDVASRMGLSNLIFRDRMIEKDQSVFFTAAEQLGGPVLGSMLQMERGAKLWGEGEMLRGVEAAMPAAIRNGFKSVRFANEGARTLRGDPIVEDFNAGHIAAQFMGFAPAEYTRQLQQNASLKKIDRATNEERTKLLRKYYVGMRNNNVSAVQRIMEDMVDFNGRHPEHGITPDTIKRSMAQHLRTTAKMHYGVTLSPRLRNKLQSLGDDWDDSPTFASDFGL
;
A
#
# COMPACT_ATOMS: atom_id res chain seq x y z
N LEU A 1 -9.98 -44.90 16.85
CA LEU A 1 -10.02 -44.90 15.38
C LEU A 1 -10.83 -46.10 14.87
N GLU A 2 -10.58 -47.31 15.33
CA GLU A 2 -11.33 -48.51 14.98
C GLU A 2 -12.81 -48.45 15.41
N ALA A 3 -13.12 -47.85 16.55
CA ALA A 3 -14.49 -47.64 17.01
C ALA A 3 -15.29 -46.63 16.13
N GLY A 4 -14.63 -45.86 15.29
CA GLY A 4 -15.23 -44.91 14.34
C GLY A 4 -15.39 -45.44 12.91
N GLY A 5 -15.12 -46.75 12.68
CA GLY A 5 -15.24 -47.34 11.35
C GLY A 5 -14.14 -46.94 10.35
N ILE A 6 -13.03 -46.44 10.86
CA ILE A 6 -11.88 -46.03 10.03
C ILE A 6 -10.91 -47.19 9.93
N ASP A 7 -10.82 -47.79 8.78
CA ASP A 7 -9.87 -48.88 8.52
C ASP A 7 -8.46 -48.30 8.28
N SER A 8 -7.57 -48.55 9.25
CA SER A 8 -6.18 -48.09 9.20
C SER A 8 -5.35 -48.67 8.04
N LYS A 9 -5.88 -49.70 7.37
CA LYS A 9 -5.25 -50.34 6.22
C LYS A 9 -5.68 -49.73 4.88
N ASN A 10 -6.65 -48.82 4.88
CA ASN A 10 -7.08 -48.16 3.66
C ASN A 10 -6.21 -46.90 3.40
N PRO A 11 -5.37 -46.88 2.36
CA PRO A 11 -4.45 -45.78 2.11
C PRO A 11 -5.17 -44.45 1.87
N ILE A 12 -6.41 -44.48 1.39
CA ILE A 12 -7.21 -43.25 1.18
C ILE A 12 -7.67 -42.68 2.53
N GLN A 13 -8.13 -43.57 3.44
CA GLN A 13 -8.57 -43.15 4.78
C GLN A 13 -7.38 -42.67 5.63
N GLU A 14 -6.22 -43.30 5.50
CA GLU A 14 -4.97 -42.83 6.14
C GLU A 14 -4.54 -41.46 5.60
N GLN A 15 -4.60 -41.25 4.29
CA GLN A 15 -4.33 -39.96 3.71
C GLN A 15 -5.31 -38.85 4.15
N ILE A 16 -6.60 -39.15 4.20
CA ILE A 16 -7.64 -38.25 4.72
C ILE A 16 -7.37 -37.93 6.18
N MET A 17 -6.99 -38.93 6.99
CA MET A 17 -6.68 -38.75 8.40
C MET A 17 -5.41 -37.90 8.59
N ARG A 18 -4.35 -38.17 7.84
CA ARG A 18 -3.12 -37.33 7.86
C ARG A 18 -3.43 -35.91 7.44
N LEU A 19 -4.16 -35.70 6.35
CA LEU A 19 -4.64 -34.40 5.90
C LEU A 19 -5.46 -33.68 6.97
N PHE A 20 -6.34 -34.41 7.65
CA PHE A 20 -7.14 -33.90 8.74
C PHE A 20 -6.28 -33.54 9.97
N LEU A 21 -5.31 -34.36 10.33
CA LEU A 21 -4.38 -34.07 11.44
C LEU A 21 -3.43 -32.93 11.12
N ASP A 22 -2.92 -32.82 9.87
CA ASP A 22 -2.02 -31.77 9.41
C ASP A 22 -2.76 -30.43 9.19
N THR A 23 -4.07 -30.47 8.92
CA THR A 23 -4.91 -29.27 8.79
C THR A 23 -5.52 -28.82 10.10
N LEU A 24 -5.35 -29.59 11.17
CA LEU A 24 -5.71 -29.17 12.52
C LEU A 24 -4.56 -28.29 13.08
N PRO A 25 -4.61 -26.97 12.94
CA PRO A 25 -3.79 -26.15 13.82
C PRO A 25 -4.28 -26.52 15.24
N GLU A 26 -3.36 -26.86 16.13
CA GLU A 26 -3.66 -27.29 17.53
C GLU A 26 -4.69 -26.39 18.24
N ARG A 27 -4.87 -25.16 17.75
CA ARG A 27 -5.80 -24.16 18.27
C ARG A 27 -7.20 -24.21 17.68
N SER A 28 -7.40 -24.59 16.41
CA SER A 28 -8.72 -24.41 15.77
C SER A 28 -9.74 -25.45 16.21
N PHE A 29 -9.31 -26.72 16.37
CA PHE A 29 -10.23 -27.80 16.76
C PHE A 29 -10.49 -27.82 18.26
N ALA A 30 -9.46 -27.68 19.08
CA ALA A 30 -9.59 -27.55 20.53
C ALA A 30 -10.40 -26.31 20.91
N ASN A 31 -10.26 -25.19 20.19
CA ASN A 31 -11.07 -23.99 20.40
C ASN A 31 -12.51 -24.15 19.92
N SER A 32 -12.80 -25.05 18.97
CA SER A 32 -14.17 -25.36 18.54
C SER A 32 -15.00 -26.03 19.63
N PHE A 33 -14.37 -26.82 20.48
CA PHE A 33 -15.01 -27.55 21.58
C PHE A 33 -14.81 -26.86 22.94
N ARG A 34 -14.04 -25.77 23.01
CA ARG A 34 -13.94 -25.02 24.27
C ARG A 34 -15.28 -24.40 24.60
N HIS A 35 -15.69 -24.61 25.86
CA HIS A 35 -16.83 -23.89 26.43
C HIS A 35 -16.61 -22.38 26.22
N ARG A 36 -17.59 -21.72 25.64
CA ARG A 36 -17.52 -20.30 25.44
C ARG A 36 -17.49 -19.61 26.79
N LYS A 37 -16.46 -18.81 27.03
CA LYS A 37 -16.46 -17.90 28.17
C LYS A 37 -17.71 -17.03 28.06
N ASN A 38 -18.58 -17.07 29.06
CA ASN A 38 -19.69 -16.15 29.13
C ASN A 38 -19.17 -14.74 28.95
N ARG A 39 -19.87 -13.97 28.13
CA ARG A 39 -19.57 -12.55 27.97
C ARG A 39 -19.61 -11.95 29.38
N ARG A 40 -18.50 -11.37 29.83
CA ARG A 40 -18.51 -10.58 31.06
C ARG A 40 -19.61 -9.56 30.91
N GLY A 41 -20.65 -9.64 31.74
CA GLY A 41 -21.56 -8.54 31.91
C GLY A 41 -20.75 -7.30 32.26
N ALA A 42 -21.19 -6.13 31.85
CA ALA A 42 -20.48 -4.86 32.04
C ALA A 42 -20.19 -4.55 33.53
N MET A 43 -20.67 -5.34 34.45
CA MET A 43 -20.46 -5.22 35.89
C MET A 43 -20.42 -6.62 36.54
N GLY A 44 -19.29 -6.95 37.10
CA GLY A 44 -19.22 -7.81 38.26
C GLY A 44 -18.97 -9.29 38.04
N ASP A 45 -18.58 -9.85 39.09
CA ASP A 45 -18.17 -11.20 39.39
C ASP A 45 -19.06 -12.29 38.81
N VAL A 46 -18.57 -12.90 37.74
CA VAL A 46 -19.06 -14.18 37.28
C VAL A 46 -18.25 -15.28 38.00
N THR A 47 -18.91 -16.12 38.75
CA THR A 47 -18.27 -17.22 39.44
C THR A 47 -17.57 -18.18 38.46
N PRO A 48 -16.48 -18.86 38.86
CA PRO A 48 -15.78 -19.80 37.98
C PRO A 48 -16.68 -20.87 37.34
N THR A 49 -17.76 -21.27 38.00
CA THR A 49 -18.75 -22.23 37.53
C THR A 49 -19.61 -21.72 36.39
N GLU A 50 -19.99 -20.43 36.40
CA GLU A 50 -20.77 -19.83 35.33
C GLU A 50 -19.95 -19.59 34.04
N ARG A 51 -18.61 -19.56 34.16
CA ARG A 51 -17.71 -19.44 32.98
C ARG A 51 -17.69 -20.71 32.13
N GLN A 52 -18.23 -21.83 32.60
CA GLN A 52 -18.21 -23.11 31.94
C GLN A 52 -19.52 -23.46 31.23
N ILE A 53 -20.56 -22.66 31.33
CA ILE A 53 -21.85 -22.91 30.69
C ILE A 53 -21.70 -22.83 29.17
N PRO A 54 -22.08 -23.92 28.43
CA PRO A 54 -22.07 -23.89 26.97
C PRO A 54 -23.04 -22.83 26.43
N ASN A 55 -22.64 -22.13 25.38
CA ASN A 55 -23.56 -21.24 24.69
C ASN A 55 -24.57 -22.09 23.90
N HIS A 56 -25.83 -22.09 24.31
CA HIS A 56 -26.93 -22.79 23.67
C HIS A 56 -27.43 -22.14 22.37
N ASP A 57 -26.87 -21.01 21.97
CA ASP A 57 -27.18 -20.39 20.67
C ASP A 57 -26.50 -21.15 19.54
N ILE A 58 -27.16 -22.19 19.07
CA ILE A 58 -26.69 -23.06 17.99
C ILE A 58 -26.55 -22.29 16.68
N ILE A 59 -27.46 -21.34 16.39
CA ILE A 59 -27.44 -20.55 15.16
C ILE A 59 -26.23 -19.64 15.12
N PHE A 60 -25.92 -18.99 16.23
CA PHE A 60 -24.73 -18.16 16.36
C PHE A 60 -23.44 -19.00 16.27
N GLY A 61 -23.45 -20.19 16.88
CA GLY A 61 -22.36 -21.15 16.79
C GLY A 61 -22.13 -21.63 15.35
N LEU A 62 -23.21 -21.99 14.66
CA LEU A 62 -23.17 -22.45 13.27
C LEU A 62 -22.67 -21.36 12.32
N ARG A 63 -23.21 -20.14 12.44
CA ARG A 63 -22.79 -19.00 11.63
C ARG A 63 -21.30 -18.70 11.76
N ASN A 64 -20.76 -18.72 12.97
CA ASN A 64 -19.35 -18.48 13.21
C ASN A 64 -18.44 -19.63 12.75
N ARG A 65 -18.99 -20.84 12.59
CA ARG A 65 -18.25 -22.04 12.16
C ARG A 65 -18.37 -22.33 10.67
N ALA A 66 -19.42 -21.83 10.01
CA ALA A 66 -19.68 -22.12 8.61
C ALA A 66 -18.51 -21.75 7.69
N LEU A 67 -17.89 -20.59 7.91
CA LEU A 67 -16.73 -20.15 7.15
C LEU A 67 -15.50 -21.05 7.39
N ASN A 68 -15.19 -21.38 8.65
CA ASN A 68 -14.10 -22.29 8.97
C ASN A 68 -14.35 -23.71 8.45
N LEU A 69 -15.60 -24.17 8.51
CA LEU A 69 -15.98 -25.47 7.97
C LEU A 69 -15.82 -25.50 6.45
N GLY A 70 -16.21 -24.44 5.75
CA GLY A 70 -16.01 -24.29 4.32
C GLY A 70 -14.54 -24.34 3.92
N GLN A 71 -13.67 -23.62 4.63
CA GLN A 71 -12.23 -23.67 4.41
C GLN A 71 -11.65 -25.06 4.69
N GLN A 72 -12.06 -25.72 5.76
CA GLN A 72 -11.63 -27.08 6.08
C GLN A 72 -12.10 -28.09 5.04
N LEU A 73 -13.36 -28.03 4.62
CA LEU A 73 -13.90 -28.89 3.56
C LEU A 73 -13.17 -28.69 2.24
N SER A 74 -12.88 -27.46 1.86
CA SER A 74 -12.09 -27.14 0.68
C SER A 74 -10.68 -27.74 0.75
N ARG A 75 -10.01 -27.63 1.90
CA ARG A 75 -8.69 -28.23 2.11
C ARG A 75 -8.73 -29.76 2.04
N ILE A 76 -9.76 -30.39 2.61
CA ILE A 76 -9.95 -31.83 2.51
C ILE A 76 -10.22 -32.24 1.06
N LYS A 77 -11.09 -31.51 0.36
CA LYS A 77 -11.46 -31.81 -1.03
C LYS A 77 -10.29 -31.69 -2.00
N TYR A 78 -9.51 -30.62 -1.89
CA TYR A 78 -8.44 -30.29 -2.85
C TYR A 78 -7.03 -30.63 -2.36
N GLY A 79 -6.84 -30.93 -1.10
CA GLY A 79 -5.53 -31.19 -0.51
C GLY A 79 -4.80 -32.39 -1.11
N ALA A 80 -5.54 -33.46 -1.44
CA ALA A 80 -4.96 -34.61 -2.13
C ALA A 80 -4.48 -34.28 -3.53
N GLN A 81 -5.24 -33.45 -4.28
CA GLN A 81 -4.86 -32.99 -5.61
C GLN A 81 -3.65 -32.06 -5.56
N MET A 82 -3.60 -31.14 -4.58
CA MET A 82 -2.45 -30.27 -4.36
C MET A 82 -1.17 -31.05 -4.06
N ARG A 83 -1.26 -32.07 -3.19
CA ARG A 83 -0.09 -32.93 -2.91
C ARG A 83 0.34 -33.73 -4.13
N ALA A 84 -0.59 -34.31 -4.88
CA ALA A 84 -0.25 -35.04 -6.11
C ALA A 84 0.45 -34.16 -7.14
N LEU A 85 -0.01 -32.92 -7.33
CA LEU A 85 0.66 -31.93 -8.19
C LEU A 85 2.05 -31.56 -7.68
N GLN A 86 2.18 -31.36 -6.37
CA GLN A 86 3.46 -31.03 -5.73
C GLN A 86 4.47 -32.18 -5.88
N ASP A 87 4.02 -33.44 -5.67
CA ASP A 87 4.86 -34.62 -5.83
C ASP A 87 5.29 -34.82 -7.29
N ASP A 88 4.39 -34.57 -8.24
CA ASP A 88 4.72 -34.62 -9.65
C ASP A 88 5.73 -33.55 -10.04
N PHE A 89 5.55 -32.33 -9.57
CA PHE A 89 6.47 -31.23 -9.79
C PHE A 89 7.85 -31.51 -9.18
N ASN A 90 7.91 -32.03 -7.97
CA ASN A 90 9.16 -32.41 -7.32
C ASN A 90 9.85 -33.55 -8.07
N LYS A 91 9.11 -34.51 -8.63
CA LYS A 91 9.65 -35.58 -9.50
C LYS A 91 10.23 -35.01 -10.78
N GLN A 92 9.55 -34.06 -11.41
CA GLN A 92 10.04 -33.38 -12.61
C GLN A 92 11.32 -32.59 -12.33
N ALA A 93 11.37 -31.80 -11.25
CA ALA A 93 12.56 -31.08 -10.82
C ALA A 93 13.75 -32.03 -10.52
N ALA A 94 13.47 -33.15 -9.82
CA ALA A 94 14.48 -34.18 -9.59
C ALA A 94 14.94 -34.87 -10.89
N GLY A 95 14.03 -35.00 -11.87
CA GLY A 95 14.36 -35.46 -13.24
C GLY A 95 15.31 -34.52 -13.98
N ILE A 96 15.04 -33.21 -13.90
CA ILE A 96 15.90 -32.16 -14.48
C ILE A 96 17.32 -32.24 -13.87
N ASN A 97 17.43 -32.39 -12.56
CA ASN A 97 18.73 -32.49 -11.87
C ASN A 97 19.58 -33.67 -12.33
N LYS A 98 18.96 -34.75 -12.81
CA LYS A 98 19.69 -35.96 -13.33
C LYS A 98 20.13 -35.81 -14.78
N ARG A 99 19.61 -34.84 -15.52
CA ARG A 99 19.95 -34.62 -16.93
C ARG A 99 21.36 -34.01 -17.07
N LYS A 100 22.14 -34.53 -18.04
CA LYS A 100 23.50 -34.05 -18.31
C LYS A 100 23.53 -32.94 -19.37
N ASP A 101 22.45 -32.78 -20.13
CA ASP A 101 22.28 -31.83 -21.22
C ASP A 101 21.79 -30.45 -20.75
N ILE A 102 21.55 -30.29 -19.47
CA ILE A 102 21.03 -29.06 -18.86
C ILE A 102 22.13 -28.39 -18.05
N SER A 103 22.21 -27.04 -18.12
CA SER A 103 23.18 -26.27 -17.36
C SER A 103 22.99 -26.41 -15.85
N GLN A 104 24.06 -26.20 -15.07
CA GLN A 104 23.92 -26.22 -13.61
C GLN A 104 23.00 -25.12 -13.10
N GLU A 105 23.04 -23.94 -13.74
CA GLU A 105 22.17 -22.82 -13.43
C GLU A 105 20.68 -23.16 -13.59
N ASP A 106 20.29 -23.83 -14.68
CA ASP A 106 18.90 -24.27 -14.90
C ASP A 106 18.46 -25.32 -13.87
N LYS A 107 19.38 -26.19 -13.43
CA LYS A 107 19.10 -27.17 -12.36
C LYS A 107 18.83 -26.48 -11.02
N ASP A 108 19.66 -25.49 -10.69
CA ASP A 108 19.52 -24.73 -9.45
C ASP A 108 18.21 -23.91 -9.45
N ILE A 109 17.84 -23.34 -10.60
CA ILE A 109 16.56 -22.66 -10.79
C ILE A 109 15.38 -23.63 -10.62
N ALA A 110 15.45 -24.82 -11.24
CA ALA A 110 14.39 -25.82 -11.12
C ALA A 110 14.20 -26.29 -9.66
N ALA A 111 15.29 -26.49 -8.92
CA ALA A 111 15.25 -26.84 -7.51
C ALA A 111 14.68 -25.71 -6.65
N LEU A 112 15.05 -24.46 -6.93
CA LEU A 112 14.54 -23.29 -6.24
C LEU A 112 13.04 -23.12 -6.46
N LEU A 113 12.56 -23.28 -7.70
CA LEU A 113 11.13 -23.22 -8.03
C LEU A 113 10.34 -24.33 -7.36
N ALA A 114 10.87 -25.56 -7.31
CA ALA A 114 10.21 -26.68 -6.64
C ALA A 114 10.06 -26.42 -5.13
N ASN A 115 11.11 -25.93 -4.48
CA ASN A 115 11.09 -25.58 -3.07
C ASN A 115 10.10 -24.42 -2.80
N GLU A 116 10.11 -23.38 -3.63
CA GLU A 116 9.20 -22.23 -3.48
C GLU A 116 7.73 -22.64 -3.64
N LEU A 117 7.39 -23.49 -4.61
CA LEU A 117 6.04 -24.01 -4.80
C LEU A 117 5.60 -24.90 -3.63
N SER A 118 6.51 -25.73 -3.11
CA SER A 118 6.28 -26.58 -1.96
C SER A 118 5.94 -25.76 -0.71
N ASP A 119 6.73 -24.73 -0.45
CA ASP A 119 6.53 -23.82 0.70
C ASP A 119 5.24 -23.01 0.58
N ARG A 120 4.91 -22.55 -0.64
CA ARG A 120 3.64 -21.83 -0.90
C ARG A 120 2.44 -22.74 -0.73
N ALA A 121 2.52 -23.99 -1.20
CA ALA A 121 1.47 -24.97 -1.02
C ALA A 121 1.26 -25.31 0.46
N ALA A 122 2.34 -25.49 1.22
CA ALA A 122 2.30 -25.71 2.66
C ALA A 122 1.66 -24.54 3.41
N TRP A 123 2.05 -23.31 3.07
CA TRP A 123 1.46 -22.10 3.65
C TRP A 123 -0.02 -21.94 3.27
N ALA A 124 -0.40 -22.19 2.01
CA ALA A 124 -1.80 -22.14 1.56
C ALA A 124 -2.66 -23.18 2.27
N ALA A 125 -2.11 -24.37 2.53
CA ALA A 125 -2.80 -25.41 3.28
C ALA A 125 -3.00 -25.05 4.77
N SER A 126 -2.06 -24.35 5.38
CA SER A 126 -2.12 -23.96 6.80
C SER A 126 -1.52 -22.56 7.02
N PRO A 127 -2.25 -21.49 6.64
CA PRO A 127 -1.75 -20.14 6.83
C PRO A 127 -1.66 -19.80 8.32
N MET A 128 -0.43 -19.73 8.81
CA MET A 128 -0.17 -19.31 10.20
C MET A 128 0.23 -17.82 10.17
N VAL A 129 -0.62 -16.99 10.75
CA VAL A 129 -0.35 -15.56 10.94
C VAL A 129 -0.30 -15.27 12.43
N GLN A 130 0.79 -14.63 12.86
CA GLN A 130 0.97 -14.27 14.28
C GLN A 130 -0.14 -13.28 14.71
N PRO A 131 -0.75 -13.48 15.90
CA PRO A 131 -1.88 -12.66 16.36
C PRO A 131 -1.57 -11.15 16.41
N TRP A 132 -0.35 -10.78 16.82
CA TRP A 132 0.05 -9.37 16.86
C TRP A 132 0.15 -8.74 15.45
N ALA A 133 0.66 -9.48 14.45
CA ALA A 133 0.75 -9.01 13.08
C ALA A 133 -0.65 -8.79 12.49
N ARG A 134 -1.61 -9.67 12.81
CA ARG A 134 -3.01 -9.55 12.44
C ARG A 134 -3.65 -8.29 13.03
N LEU A 135 -3.45 -8.03 14.33
CA LEU A 135 -3.94 -6.81 14.98
C LEU A 135 -3.29 -5.55 14.40
N ALA A 136 -1.97 -5.58 14.18
CA ALA A 136 -1.25 -4.46 13.59
C ALA A 136 -1.73 -4.14 12.16
N THR A 137 -1.93 -5.16 11.30
CA THR A 137 -2.47 -4.96 9.96
C THR A 137 -3.91 -4.45 9.97
N SER A 138 -4.78 -4.97 10.87
CA SER A 138 -6.13 -4.46 11.07
C SER A 138 -6.13 -3.00 11.52
N PHE A 139 -5.25 -2.62 12.45
CA PHE A 139 -5.08 -1.24 12.87
C PHE A 139 -4.64 -0.36 11.70
N GLY A 140 -3.57 -0.73 10.98
CA GLY A 140 -3.08 0.02 9.83
C GLY A 140 -4.14 0.17 8.73
N PHE A 141 -4.94 -0.87 8.48
CA PHE A 141 -6.05 -0.84 7.55
C PHE A 141 -7.11 0.20 7.96
N ASN A 142 -7.58 0.16 9.21
CA ASN A 142 -8.61 1.09 9.70
C ASN A 142 -8.11 2.55 9.72
N MET A 143 -6.85 2.77 10.06
CA MET A 143 -6.25 4.11 10.10
C MET A 143 -6.10 4.74 8.71
N THR A 144 -5.93 3.94 7.66
CA THR A 144 -5.56 4.44 6.33
C THR A 144 -6.66 4.27 5.28
N LEU A 145 -7.27 3.08 5.18
CA LEU A 145 -8.26 2.74 4.17
C LEU A 145 -9.70 2.71 4.69
N GLY A 146 -9.88 2.51 6.00
CA GLY A 146 -11.21 2.42 6.60
C GLY A 146 -12.07 3.63 6.27
N LEU A 147 -13.23 3.42 5.62
CA LEU A 147 -14.20 4.44 5.18
C LEU A 147 -13.59 5.55 4.28
N ASN A 148 -12.40 5.36 3.75
CA ASN A 148 -11.70 6.37 2.96
C ASN A 148 -12.14 6.32 1.49
N ILE A 149 -12.95 7.29 1.08
CA ILE A 149 -13.51 7.40 -0.28
C ILE A 149 -12.41 7.52 -1.32
N SER A 150 -11.35 8.33 -1.05
CA SER A 150 -10.25 8.47 -2.01
C SER A 150 -9.57 7.16 -2.35
N SER A 151 -9.48 6.24 -1.39
CA SER A 151 -8.85 4.93 -1.63
C SER A 151 -9.66 4.08 -2.61
N ALA A 152 -11.00 4.13 -2.54
CA ALA A 152 -11.85 3.45 -3.51
C ALA A 152 -11.77 4.10 -4.90
N LEU A 153 -11.72 5.44 -4.98
CA LEU A 153 -11.56 6.17 -6.24
C LEU A 153 -10.19 5.94 -6.88
N VAL A 154 -9.14 5.88 -6.07
CA VAL A 154 -7.79 5.48 -6.53
C VAL A 154 -7.81 4.07 -7.12
N ASN A 155 -8.54 3.16 -6.49
CA ASN A 155 -8.67 1.80 -7.02
C ASN A 155 -9.40 1.79 -8.38
N LEU A 156 -10.52 2.51 -8.49
CA LEU A 156 -11.26 2.63 -9.76
C LEU A 156 -10.44 3.32 -10.87
N SER A 157 -9.50 4.21 -10.52
CA SER A 157 -8.64 4.88 -11.51
C SER A 157 -7.68 3.93 -12.24
N GLN A 158 -7.49 2.71 -11.75
CA GLN A 158 -6.69 1.68 -12.43
C GLN A 158 -7.30 1.30 -13.78
N ILE A 159 -8.63 1.35 -13.93
CA ILE A 159 -9.29 1.07 -15.21
C ILE A 159 -8.77 2.01 -16.31
N PRO A 160 -8.92 3.34 -16.21
CA PRO A 160 -8.44 4.24 -17.25
C PRO A 160 -6.92 4.35 -17.36
N MET A 161 -6.18 4.14 -16.27
CA MET A 161 -4.73 4.33 -16.25
C MET A 161 -3.94 3.09 -16.67
N VAL A 162 -4.46 1.89 -16.41
CA VAL A 162 -3.74 0.64 -16.62
C VAL A 162 -4.53 -0.31 -17.53
N VAL A 163 -5.76 -0.68 -17.16
CA VAL A 163 -6.54 -1.72 -17.87
C VAL A 163 -6.86 -1.30 -19.30
N VAL A 164 -7.41 -0.11 -19.48
CA VAL A 164 -7.77 0.42 -20.82
C VAL A 164 -6.53 0.60 -21.71
N PRO A 165 -5.43 1.20 -21.26
CA PRO A 165 -4.21 1.29 -22.05
C PRO A 165 -3.60 -0.06 -22.39
N TYR A 166 -3.56 -0.99 -21.42
CA TYR A 166 -3.04 -2.34 -21.64
C TYR A 166 -3.81 -3.12 -22.70
N LEU A 167 -5.12 -3.18 -22.56
CA LEU A 167 -6.01 -3.87 -23.52
C LEU A 167 -6.12 -3.11 -24.85
N GLY A 168 -6.15 -1.77 -24.80
CA GLY A 168 -6.24 -0.92 -25.99
C GLY A 168 -5.06 -1.05 -26.92
N ALA A 169 -3.87 -1.26 -26.39
CA ALA A 169 -2.68 -1.54 -27.17
C ALA A 169 -2.74 -2.86 -27.93
N GLN A 170 -3.44 -3.86 -27.39
CA GLN A 170 -3.56 -5.20 -27.96
C GLN A 170 -4.77 -5.37 -28.88
N TYR A 171 -5.91 -4.74 -28.55
CA TYR A 171 -7.20 -4.94 -29.22
C TYR A 171 -7.72 -3.69 -29.94
N GLY A 172 -7.02 -2.56 -29.79
CA GLY A 172 -7.42 -1.25 -30.32
C GLY A 172 -8.31 -0.47 -29.36
N TYR A 173 -8.03 0.82 -29.16
CA TYR A 173 -8.70 1.69 -28.17
C TYR A 173 -10.22 1.83 -28.41
N GLY A 174 -10.66 1.85 -29.68
CA GLY A 174 -12.09 1.93 -30.00
C GLY A 174 -12.88 0.70 -29.55
N ASN A 175 -12.32 -0.52 -29.73
CA ASN A 175 -12.92 -1.76 -29.25
C ASN A 175 -12.90 -1.82 -27.71
N THR A 176 -11.80 -1.39 -27.11
CA THR A 176 -11.64 -1.38 -25.66
C THR A 176 -12.61 -0.41 -24.98
N ALA A 177 -12.87 0.77 -25.57
CA ALA A 177 -13.86 1.70 -25.06
C ALA A 177 -15.29 1.12 -25.10
N LYS A 178 -15.65 0.40 -26.18
CA LYS A 178 -16.94 -0.30 -26.27
C LYS A 178 -17.02 -1.43 -25.23
N ALA A 179 -15.95 -2.22 -25.08
CA ALA A 179 -15.89 -3.28 -24.07
C ALA A 179 -16.00 -2.72 -22.65
N LEU A 180 -15.38 -1.56 -22.35
CA LEU A 180 -15.53 -0.88 -21.06
C LEU A 180 -16.98 -0.49 -20.81
N GLN A 181 -17.64 0.12 -21.78
CA GLN A 181 -19.04 0.50 -21.64
C GLN A 181 -19.94 -0.71 -21.39
N GLU A 182 -19.73 -1.79 -22.12
CA GLU A 182 -20.49 -3.04 -21.96
C GLU A 182 -20.19 -3.70 -20.61
N ALA A 183 -18.93 -3.85 -20.24
CA ALA A 183 -18.52 -4.43 -18.96
C ALA A 183 -19.10 -3.65 -17.76
N THR A 184 -19.10 -2.31 -17.84
CA THR A 184 -19.71 -1.46 -16.81
C THR A 184 -21.22 -1.70 -16.72
N LYS A 185 -21.92 -1.79 -17.85
CA LYS A 185 -23.36 -2.11 -17.88
C LYS A 185 -23.66 -3.48 -17.27
N ILE A 186 -22.86 -4.49 -17.60
CA ILE A 186 -22.99 -5.85 -17.06
C ILE A 186 -22.77 -5.81 -15.55
N PHE A 187 -21.69 -5.20 -15.09
CA PHE A 187 -21.41 -5.07 -13.66
C PHE A 187 -22.54 -4.34 -12.92
N MET A 188 -23.08 -3.25 -13.49
CA MET A 188 -24.20 -2.49 -12.93
C MET A 188 -25.54 -3.25 -12.98
N GLY A 189 -25.56 -4.44 -13.60
CA GLY A 189 -26.74 -5.30 -13.61
C GLY A 189 -27.84 -4.84 -14.54
N SER A 190 -27.52 -4.22 -15.69
CA SER A 190 -28.49 -4.00 -16.76
C SER A 190 -28.77 -5.32 -17.46
N GLY A 191 -29.81 -6.01 -17.04
CA GLY A 191 -30.21 -7.33 -17.53
C GLY A 191 -30.99 -8.11 -16.47
N ASN A 192 -31.10 -9.42 -16.61
CA ASN A 192 -31.82 -10.29 -15.69
C ASN A 192 -31.16 -10.31 -14.31
N LYS A 193 -31.66 -9.46 -13.41
CA LYS A 193 -31.23 -9.42 -12.02
C LYS A 193 -31.87 -10.59 -11.27
N ARG A 194 -31.04 -11.35 -10.56
CA ARG A 194 -31.54 -12.36 -9.63
C ARG A 194 -32.24 -11.66 -8.46
N LYS A 195 -33.48 -12.03 -8.21
CA LYS A 195 -34.20 -11.60 -7.05
C LYS A 195 -33.90 -12.56 -5.88
N VAL A 196 -33.49 -12.03 -4.77
CA VAL A 196 -33.18 -12.80 -3.57
C VAL A 196 -34.21 -12.45 -2.50
N GLU A 197 -34.90 -13.46 -1.99
CA GLU A 197 -35.77 -13.29 -0.83
C GLU A 197 -34.91 -13.18 0.43
N VAL A 198 -34.99 -12.06 1.10
CA VAL A 198 -34.31 -11.81 2.38
C VAL A 198 -35.37 -11.70 3.46
N MET A 199 -35.12 -12.33 4.58
CA MET A 199 -35.97 -12.13 5.76
C MET A 199 -35.79 -10.72 6.29
N GLY A 200 -36.89 -10.00 6.42
CA GLY A 200 -36.91 -8.68 7.01
C GLY A 200 -36.39 -8.65 8.46
N PRO A 201 -36.12 -7.45 8.99
CA PRO A 201 -35.62 -7.29 10.36
C PRO A 201 -36.52 -7.90 11.45
N ASP A 202 -37.81 -8.11 11.15
CA ASP A 202 -38.81 -8.72 12.02
C ASP A 202 -38.76 -10.26 12.04
N GLY A 203 -37.92 -10.86 11.19
CA GLY A 203 -37.76 -12.33 11.07
C GLY A 203 -39.00 -13.06 10.52
N LYS A 204 -40.03 -12.34 10.02
CA LYS A 204 -41.30 -12.91 9.55
C LYS A 204 -41.65 -12.46 8.13
N THR A 205 -41.30 -11.25 7.75
CA THR A 205 -41.58 -10.73 6.41
C THR A 205 -40.46 -11.16 5.45
N LYS A 206 -40.86 -11.63 4.27
CA LYS A 206 -39.92 -11.90 3.17
C LYS A 206 -39.91 -10.67 2.25
N GLU A 207 -38.78 -10.01 2.19
CA GLU A 207 -38.56 -8.91 1.25
C GLU A 207 -37.78 -9.42 0.03
N GLU A 208 -38.30 -9.16 -1.15
CA GLU A 208 -37.64 -9.47 -2.40
C GLU A 208 -36.66 -8.33 -2.74
N ILE A 209 -35.36 -8.54 -2.46
CA ILE A 209 -34.33 -7.58 -2.84
C ILE A 209 -33.65 -8.01 -4.13
N THR A 210 -33.40 -7.04 -4.99
CA THR A 210 -32.55 -7.26 -6.15
C THR A 210 -31.14 -7.55 -5.67
N ALA A 211 -30.58 -8.69 -6.11
CA ALA A 211 -29.21 -9.07 -5.76
C ALA A 211 -28.21 -7.96 -6.07
N ALA A 212 -27.17 -7.85 -5.24
CA ALA A 212 -26.11 -6.86 -5.45
C ALA A 212 -25.49 -6.99 -6.85
N GLN A 213 -25.01 -5.87 -7.36
CA GLN A 213 -24.35 -5.80 -8.67
C GLN A 213 -23.09 -6.68 -8.67
N SER A 214 -23.09 -7.72 -9.47
CA SER A 214 -21.94 -8.62 -9.63
C SER A 214 -22.21 -9.65 -10.74
N LEU A 215 -21.16 -10.20 -11.31
CA LEU A 215 -21.24 -11.23 -12.33
C LEU A 215 -21.84 -12.55 -11.81
N ASP A 216 -21.63 -12.88 -10.53
CA ASP A 216 -22.19 -14.06 -9.85
C ASP A 216 -23.70 -13.99 -9.59
N ASN A 217 -24.31 -12.82 -9.73
CA ASN A 217 -25.73 -12.61 -9.52
C ASN A 217 -26.60 -12.85 -10.77
N TYR A 218 -25.97 -13.24 -11.89
CA TYR A 218 -26.70 -13.62 -13.09
C TYR A 218 -27.07 -15.11 -13.04
N ASP A 219 -28.33 -15.43 -13.35
CA ASP A 219 -28.79 -16.79 -13.57
C ASP A 219 -28.55 -17.17 -15.03
N PHE A 220 -27.32 -17.57 -15.35
CA PHE A 220 -26.94 -17.94 -16.71
C PHE A 220 -27.65 -19.21 -17.21
N ASP A 221 -28.02 -20.12 -16.32
CA ASP A 221 -28.70 -21.38 -16.66
C ASP A 221 -30.16 -21.15 -17.02
N GLY A 222 -30.82 -20.22 -16.31
CA GLY A 222 -32.19 -19.83 -16.59
C GLY A 222 -32.36 -18.81 -17.74
N MET A 223 -31.27 -18.32 -18.31
CA MET A 223 -31.34 -17.39 -19.44
C MET A 223 -31.73 -18.07 -20.75
N ASP A 224 -32.47 -17.37 -21.61
CA ASP A 224 -32.73 -17.79 -22.98
C ASP A 224 -31.40 -18.13 -23.72
N LYS A 225 -31.42 -19.20 -24.51
CA LYS A 225 -30.26 -19.64 -25.30
C LYS A 225 -29.69 -18.55 -26.21
N ASN A 226 -30.55 -17.64 -26.69
CA ASN A 226 -30.17 -16.52 -27.55
C ASN A 226 -29.71 -15.29 -26.78
N ASN A 227 -29.71 -15.31 -25.44
CA ASN A 227 -29.30 -14.15 -24.64
C ASN A 227 -27.78 -13.94 -24.78
N PRO A 228 -27.34 -12.77 -25.26
CA PRO A 228 -25.91 -12.50 -25.51
C PRO A 228 -25.06 -12.54 -24.23
N LEU A 229 -25.66 -12.41 -23.05
CA LEU A 229 -24.96 -12.47 -21.77
C LEU A 229 -24.50 -13.88 -21.42
N ARG A 230 -25.10 -14.94 -21.99
CA ARG A 230 -24.70 -16.34 -21.73
C ARG A 230 -23.24 -16.61 -22.06
N ARG A 231 -22.63 -15.83 -22.96
CA ARG A 231 -21.20 -15.96 -23.28
C ARG A 231 -20.29 -15.75 -22.08
N PHE A 232 -20.77 -15.06 -21.01
CA PHE A 232 -20.01 -14.82 -19.79
C PHE A 232 -20.19 -15.91 -18.72
N ALA A 233 -21.03 -16.92 -18.96
CA ALA A 233 -21.30 -17.99 -17.98
C ALA A 233 -20.01 -18.74 -17.56
N ILE A 234 -19.16 -19.08 -18.54
CA ILE A 234 -17.89 -19.78 -18.27
C ILE A 234 -16.94 -18.88 -17.49
N LEU A 235 -16.84 -17.61 -17.86
CA LEU A 235 -16.03 -16.63 -17.09
C LEU A 235 -16.52 -16.52 -15.66
N SER A 236 -17.84 -16.38 -15.46
CA SER A 236 -18.43 -16.25 -14.13
C SER A 236 -18.15 -17.48 -13.27
N LYS A 237 -18.37 -18.68 -13.82
CA LYS A 237 -18.12 -19.94 -13.11
C LYS A 237 -16.65 -20.08 -12.73
N LEU A 238 -15.74 -19.86 -13.68
CA LEU A 238 -14.31 -19.98 -13.43
C LEU A 238 -13.79 -18.95 -12.43
N ALA A 239 -14.28 -17.70 -12.54
CA ALA A 239 -13.93 -16.64 -11.62
C ALA A 239 -14.44 -16.90 -10.18
N ASP A 240 -15.61 -17.53 -10.05
CA ASP A 240 -16.15 -17.98 -8.76
C ASP A 240 -15.33 -19.13 -8.17
N ASP A 241 -15.07 -20.17 -8.98
CA ASP A 241 -14.25 -21.32 -8.61
C ASP A 241 -12.85 -20.91 -8.12
N LEU A 242 -12.26 -19.87 -8.71
CA LEU A 242 -10.98 -19.29 -8.32
C LEU A 242 -11.10 -18.21 -7.23
N GLY A 243 -12.32 -17.92 -6.75
CA GLY A 243 -12.59 -16.94 -5.70
C GLY A 243 -12.32 -15.48 -6.11
N GLN A 244 -12.30 -15.17 -7.42
CA GLN A 244 -11.97 -13.83 -7.91
C GLN A 244 -13.16 -12.86 -7.94
N LEU A 245 -14.41 -13.35 -7.81
CA LEU A 245 -15.60 -12.51 -7.85
C LEU A 245 -15.83 -11.71 -6.55
N ASN A 246 -15.61 -12.37 -5.41
CA ASN A 246 -16.00 -11.85 -4.10
C ASN A 246 -14.83 -11.52 -3.18
N ARG A 247 -13.62 -11.93 -3.53
CA ARG A 247 -12.40 -11.60 -2.78
C ARG A 247 -11.93 -10.18 -3.09
N SER A 248 -11.38 -9.52 -2.09
CA SER A 248 -10.66 -8.27 -2.25
C SER A 248 -9.38 -8.29 -1.43
N ILE A 249 -8.37 -7.56 -1.90
CA ILE A 249 -7.12 -7.38 -1.15
C ILE A 249 -7.41 -6.74 0.21
N ALA A 250 -8.39 -5.83 0.28
CA ALA A 250 -8.81 -5.18 1.50
C ALA A 250 -9.31 -6.18 2.55
N TYR A 251 -10.18 -7.09 2.17
CA TYR A 251 -10.74 -8.09 3.08
C TYR A 251 -9.69 -9.14 3.49
N ASP A 252 -8.80 -9.51 2.57
CA ASP A 252 -7.69 -10.41 2.86
C ASP A 252 -6.67 -9.78 3.85
N ILE A 253 -6.33 -8.51 3.66
CA ILE A 253 -5.46 -7.76 4.57
C ILE A 253 -6.11 -7.55 5.93
N ALA A 254 -7.39 -7.19 5.94
CA ALA A 254 -8.15 -6.93 7.14
C ALA A 254 -8.54 -8.21 7.89
N ASP A 255 -8.28 -9.38 7.28
CA ASP A 255 -8.59 -10.70 7.82
C ASP A 255 -10.07 -10.79 8.28
N VAL A 256 -10.97 -10.29 7.41
CA VAL A 256 -12.41 -10.16 7.70
C VAL A 256 -13.05 -11.53 7.88
N ASP A 257 -12.58 -12.51 7.14
CA ASP A 257 -13.10 -13.87 7.15
C ASP A 257 -12.57 -14.72 8.32
N SER A 258 -11.67 -14.17 9.13
CA SER A 258 -11.09 -14.90 10.27
C SER A 258 -11.97 -14.76 11.52
N ILE A 259 -12.36 -15.89 12.07
CA ILE A 259 -13.13 -15.96 13.33
C ILE A 259 -12.30 -15.51 14.54
N ASP A 260 -10.99 -15.71 14.47
CA ASP A 260 -10.07 -15.35 15.56
C ASP A 260 -9.69 -13.86 15.57
N ASN A 261 -10.13 -13.10 14.57
CA ASN A 261 -9.87 -11.67 14.52
C ASN A 261 -10.98 -10.88 15.25
N PRO A 262 -10.70 -10.30 16.43
CA PRO A 262 -11.70 -9.53 17.17
C PRO A 262 -12.13 -8.25 16.41
N MET A 263 -11.30 -7.78 15.46
CA MET A 263 -11.57 -6.61 14.64
C MET A 263 -12.31 -6.93 13.33
N ALA A 264 -12.54 -8.20 12.99
CA ALA A 264 -13.12 -8.61 11.72
C ALA A 264 -14.44 -7.87 11.39
N LYS A 265 -15.33 -7.73 12.37
CA LYS A 265 -16.61 -7.03 12.20
C LYS A 265 -16.43 -5.53 11.95
N VAL A 266 -15.48 -4.90 12.64
CA VAL A 266 -15.14 -3.49 12.43
C VAL A 266 -14.53 -3.33 11.04
N ASN A 267 -13.58 -4.18 10.68
CA ASN A 267 -12.90 -4.16 9.39
C ASN A 267 -13.87 -4.38 8.21
N SER A 268 -14.89 -5.22 8.36
CA SER A 268 -15.90 -5.43 7.31
C SER A 268 -16.75 -4.19 7.07
N ILE A 269 -17.10 -3.45 8.12
CA ILE A 269 -17.88 -2.21 8.02
C ILE A 269 -17.00 -1.10 7.45
N THR A 270 -15.80 -0.92 7.99
CA THR A 270 -14.89 0.15 7.56
C THR A 270 -14.31 -0.09 6.17
N GLY A 271 -14.12 -1.34 5.80
CA GLY A 271 -13.61 -1.76 4.49
C GLY A 271 -14.63 -1.76 3.37
N PHE A 272 -15.93 -1.57 3.66
CA PHE A 272 -17.03 -1.71 2.71
C PHE A 272 -16.82 -0.91 1.41
N ILE A 273 -16.51 0.38 1.51
CA ILE A 273 -16.35 1.27 0.35
C ILE A 273 -15.18 0.80 -0.53
N PHE A 274 -14.05 0.47 0.09
CA PHE A 274 -12.86 0.01 -0.64
C PHE A 274 -13.09 -1.36 -1.29
N HIS A 275 -13.71 -2.30 -0.56
CA HIS A 275 -14.05 -3.63 -1.06
C HIS A 275 -14.92 -3.56 -2.32
N HIS A 276 -15.98 -2.76 -2.29
CA HIS A 276 -16.86 -2.61 -3.46
C HIS A 276 -16.19 -1.91 -4.62
N GLY A 277 -15.33 -0.91 -4.36
CA GLY A 277 -14.51 -0.27 -5.39
C GLY A 277 -13.55 -1.25 -6.07
N GLU A 278 -12.86 -2.08 -5.29
CA GLU A 278 -11.97 -3.11 -5.80
C GLU A 278 -12.70 -4.20 -6.58
N ARG A 279 -13.84 -4.66 -6.06
CA ARG A 279 -14.69 -5.63 -6.73
C ARG A 279 -15.18 -5.13 -8.09
N ALA A 280 -15.64 -3.87 -8.16
CA ALA A 280 -16.04 -3.23 -9.41
C ALA A 280 -14.89 -3.18 -10.42
N ASN A 281 -13.72 -2.71 -9.98
CA ASN A 281 -12.53 -2.60 -10.80
C ASN A 281 -12.14 -3.96 -11.40
N ARG A 282 -12.07 -5.00 -10.59
CA ARG A 282 -11.67 -6.35 -11.03
C ARG A 282 -12.70 -6.98 -11.96
N GLN A 283 -13.99 -6.91 -11.62
CA GLN A 283 -15.02 -7.50 -12.47
C GLN A 283 -15.16 -6.80 -13.82
N VAL A 284 -15.05 -5.48 -13.85
CA VAL A 284 -15.03 -4.72 -15.11
C VAL A 284 -13.82 -5.12 -15.95
N ALA A 285 -12.63 -5.23 -15.33
CA ALA A 285 -11.41 -5.62 -16.05
C ALA A 285 -11.52 -7.04 -16.65
N MET A 286 -12.02 -8.03 -15.87
CA MET A 286 -12.14 -9.41 -16.38
C MET A 286 -13.18 -9.55 -17.48
N ILE A 287 -14.31 -8.85 -17.38
CA ILE A 287 -15.36 -8.84 -18.42
C ILE A 287 -14.80 -8.21 -19.70
N MET A 288 -14.10 -7.08 -19.61
CA MET A 288 -13.46 -6.44 -20.76
C MET A 288 -12.44 -7.33 -21.42
N ALA A 289 -11.54 -7.92 -20.64
CA ALA A 289 -10.47 -8.78 -21.17
C ALA A 289 -11.05 -10.02 -21.88
N TYR A 290 -12.05 -10.65 -21.24
CA TYR A 290 -12.75 -11.81 -21.82
C TYR A 290 -13.47 -11.47 -23.13
N ASP A 291 -14.27 -10.41 -23.14
CA ASP A 291 -15.05 -10.03 -24.32
C ASP A 291 -14.15 -9.68 -25.52
N LEU A 292 -13.08 -8.91 -25.29
CA LEU A 292 -12.12 -8.55 -26.32
C LEU A 292 -11.37 -9.76 -26.86
N ALA A 293 -10.95 -10.69 -26.01
CA ALA A 293 -10.27 -11.91 -26.41
C ALA A 293 -11.22 -12.84 -27.18
N LEU A 294 -12.47 -12.97 -26.71
CA LEU A 294 -13.52 -13.74 -27.37
C LEU A 294 -13.83 -13.19 -28.76
N GLN A 295 -14.08 -11.89 -28.90
CA GLN A 295 -14.36 -11.24 -30.17
C GLN A 295 -13.22 -11.42 -31.17
N LYS A 296 -11.97 -11.30 -30.73
CA LYS A 296 -10.80 -11.55 -31.55
C LYS A 296 -10.73 -12.99 -32.01
N LYS A 297 -10.94 -13.96 -31.12
CA LYS A 297 -10.92 -15.39 -31.47
C LYS A 297 -12.02 -15.76 -32.47
N LEU A 298 -13.22 -15.20 -32.29
CA LEU A 298 -14.34 -15.37 -33.24
C LEU A 298 -13.98 -14.81 -34.63
N LYS A 299 -13.44 -13.59 -34.68
CA LYS A 299 -12.99 -12.96 -35.91
C LYS A 299 -11.91 -13.78 -36.62
N ASP A 300 -10.93 -14.28 -35.87
CA ASP A 300 -9.83 -15.11 -36.41
C ASP A 300 -10.34 -16.43 -37.00
N LYS A 301 -11.46 -16.96 -36.49
CA LYS A 301 -12.15 -18.15 -37.06
C LYS A 301 -13.28 -17.84 -38.06
N GLY A 302 -13.52 -16.58 -38.38
CA GLY A 302 -14.59 -16.19 -39.32
C GLY A 302 -16.00 -16.38 -38.76
N LEU A 303 -16.16 -16.48 -37.40
CA LEU A 303 -17.42 -16.70 -36.72
C LEU A 303 -18.10 -15.38 -36.37
N LYS A 304 -19.44 -15.36 -36.34
CA LYS A 304 -20.22 -14.21 -35.86
C LYS A 304 -20.26 -14.19 -34.31
N PRO A 305 -20.50 -13.05 -33.70
CA PRO A 305 -20.55 -12.93 -32.22
C PRO A 305 -21.55 -13.86 -31.52
N ASN A 306 -22.66 -14.19 -32.18
CA ASN A 306 -23.68 -15.13 -31.66
C ASN A 306 -23.28 -16.61 -31.81
N GLN A 307 -22.18 -16.92 -32.48
CA GLN A 307 -21.68 -18.28 -32.73
C GLN A 307 -20.55 -18.67 -31.78
N TRP A 308 -20.44 -18.01 -30.65
CA TRP A 308 -19.37 -18.23 -29.66
C TRP A 308 -19.32 -19.67 -29.12
N GLU A 309 -20.45 -20.37 -29.05
CA GLU A 309 -20.51 -21.78 -28.62
C GLU A 309 -19.72 -22.71 -29.57
N GLN A 310 -19.58 -22.35 -30.83
CA GLN A 310 -18.82 -23.13 -31.83
C GLN A 310 -17.29 -23.12 -31.54
N LEU A 311 -16.80 -22.30 -30.66
CA LEU A 311 -15.40 -22.35 -30.24
C LEU A 311 -15.07 -23.58 -29.41
N GLY A 312 -16.06 -24.16 -28.74
CA GLY A 312 -15.93 -25.27 -27.81
C GLY A 312 -15.50 -24.85 -26.40
N GLU A 313 -15.84 -25.67 -25.45
CA GLU A 313 -15.65 -25.37 -24.02
C GLU A 313 -14.17 -25.15 -23.62
N VAL A 314 -13.26 -25.95 -24.18
CA VAL A 314 -11.82 -25.83 -23.90
C VAL A 314 -11.30 -24.44 -24.30
N ALA A 315 -11.62 -23.99 -25.53
CA ALA A 315 -11.16 -22.68 -26.00
C ALA A 315 -11.80 -21.51 -25.19
N LEU A 316 -13.03 -21.66 -24.74
CA LEU A 316 -13.70 -20.66 -23.92
C LEU A 316 -13.11 -20.62 -22.51
N ASN A 317 -12.74 -21.75 -21.93
CA ASN A 317 -12.02 -21.82 -20.67
C ASN A 317 -10.62 -21.17 -20.76
N ASP A 318 -9.88 -21.43 -21.85
CA ASP A 318 -8.58 -20.78 -22.07
C ASP A 318 -8.72 -19.26 -22.14
N ILE A 319 -9.72 -18.75 -22.89
CA ILE A 319 -9.99 -17.30 -22.96
C ILE A 319 -10.37 -16.74 -21.59
N ALA A 320 -11.15 -17.49 -20.80
CA ALA A 320 -11.51 -17.06 -19.45
C ALA A 320 -10.30 -17.02 -18.51
N LEU A 321 -9.43 -18.03 -18.56
CA LEU A 321 -8.18 -18.05 -17.79
C LEU A 321 -7.27 -16.88 -18.15
N ASP A 322 -7.10 -16.62 -19.46
CA ASP A 322 -6.31 -15.48 -19.94
C ASP A 322 -6.88 -14.15 -19.41
N ALA A 323 -8.21 -13.99 -19.43
CA ALA A 323 -8.88 -12.79 -18.92
C ALA A 323 -8.67 -12.61 -17.42
N LEU A 324 -8.70 -13.69 -16.65
CA LEU A 324 -8.43 -13.66 -15.22
C LEU A 324 -6.96 -13.33 -14.92
N ASN A 325 -6.02 -13.89 -15.69
CA ASN A 325 -4.59 -13.56 -15.59
C ASN A 325 -4.32 -12.08 -15.91
N VAL A 326 -4.92 -11.54 -16.97
CA VAL A 326 -4.83 -10.09 -17.28
C VAL A 326 -5.38 -9.26 -16.13
N THR A 327 -6.47 -9.70 -15.52
CA THR A 327 -7.05 -9.01 -14.36
C THR A 327 -6.09 -9.02 -13.16
N GLU A 328 -5.44 -10.14 -12.88
CA GLU A 328 -4.44 -10.21 -11.80
C GLU A 328 -3.20 -9.36 -12.09
N MET A 329 -2.73 -9.34 -13.33
CA MET A 329 -1.59 -8.50 -13.73
C MET A 329 -1.90 -7.01 -13.59
N THR A 330 -3.10 -6.58 -14.00
CA THR A 330 -3.47 -5.15 -14.03
C THR A 330 -4.02 -4.61 -12.72
N ASN A 331 -4.58 -5.47 -11.85
CA ASN A 331 -5.18 -5.07 -10.57
C ASN A 331 -4.46 -5.65 -9.34
N GLY A 332 -3.40 -6.43 -9.54
CA GLY A 332 -2.68 -7.12 -8.48
C GLY A 332 -3.33 -8.45 -8.06
N GLY A 333 -2.50 -9.43 -7.73
CA GLY A 333 -2.96 -10.76 -7.30
C GLY A 333 -3.69 -10.73 -5.96
N ILE A 334 -4.86 -11.40 -5.88
CA ILE A 334 -5.67 -11.47 -4.66
C ILE A 334 -5.10 -12.48 -3.67
N ALA A 335 -4.56 -13.60 -4.17
CA ALA A 335 -4.18 -14.71 -3.31
C ALA A 335 -3.03 -14.31 -2.37
N ALA A 336 -3.26 -14.43 -1.06
CA ALA A 336 -2.21 -14.21 -0.05
C ALA A 336 -1.04 -15.19 -0.24
N ALA A 337 -1.30 -16.39 -0.77
CA ALA A 337 -0.26 -17.35 -1.14
C ALA A 337 0.66 -16.87 -2.28
N ALA A 338 0.18 -15.98 -3.17
CA ALA A 338 0.96 -15.37 -4.24
C ALA A 338 1.79 -14.16 -3.77
N ALA A 339 1.57 -13.66 -2.57
CA ALA A 339 2.36 -12.57 -2.00
C ALA A 339 3.84 -12.97 -1.83
N PRO A 340 4.78 -12.03 -1.86
CA PRO A 340 6.16 -12.31 -1.47
C PRO A 340 6.21 -12.99 -0.09
N ARG A 341 7.07 -14.00 0.10
CA ARG A 341 7.13 -14.78 1.36
C ARG A 341 7.31 -13.89 2.59
N ILE A 342 8.15 -12.88 2.47
CA ILE A 342 8.36 -11.89 3.53
C ILE A 342 7.06 -11.16 3.93
N ALA A 343 6.09 -11.06 3.03
CA ALA A 343 4.81 -10.39 3.26
C ALA A 343 3.70 -11.31 3.81
N GLN A 344 4.00 -12.59 4.04
CA GLN A 344 2.99 -13.57 4.44
C GLN A 344 2.74 -13.57 5.96
N ASP A 345 3.75 -13.27 6.78
CA ASP A 345 3.63 -13.25 8.24
C ASP A 345 4.58 -12.25 8.93
N GLY A 346 4.37 -12.04 10.21
CA GLY A 346 5.23 -11.31 11.13
C GLY A 346 5.42 -9.83 10.74
N ILE A 347 6.62 -9.33 10.98
CA ILE A 347 7.01 -7.94 10.66
C ILE A 347 6.89 -7.67 9.16
N GLY A 348 7.24 -8.64 8.33
CA GLY A 348 7.13 -8.51 6.89
C GLY A 348 5.70 -8.26 6.42
N LYS A 349 4.70 -8.96 6.97
CA LYS A 349 3.27 -8.72 6.67
C LYS A 349 2.87 -7.28 7.00
N VAL A 350 3.33 -6.75 8.10
CA VAL A 350 3.06 -5.38 8.54
C VAL A 350 3.75 -4.35 7.63
N ALA A 351 5.01 -4.57 7.31
CA ALA A 351 5.82 -3.68 6.46
C ALA A 351 5.35 -3.63 5.00
N PHE A 352 4.87 -4.76 4.48
CA PHE A 352 4.34 -4.88 3.12
C PHE A 352 2.83 -4.60 3.01
N LEU A 353 2.20 -4.15 4.08
CA LEU A 353 0.80 -3.73 4.05
C LEU A 353 0.59 -2.68 2.93
N PHE A 354 -0.32 -2.96 2.01
CA PHE A 354 -0.62 -2.16 0.80
C PHE A 354 0.45 -2.10 -0.30
N LYS A 355 1.63 -2.71 -0.11
CA LYS A 355 2.67 -2.75 -1.15
C LYS A 355 2.46 -3.85 -2.19
N ARG A 356 1.50 -4.76 -1.97
CA ARG A 356 1.21 -5.88 -2.89
C ARG A 356 0.82 -5.40 -4.28
N TYR A 357 -0.07 -4.40 -4.34
CA TYR A 357 -0.45 -3.80 -5.63
C TYR A 357 0.75 -3.17 -6.33
N GLY A 358 1.53 -2.36 -5.61
CA GLY A 358 2.74 -1.76 -6.16
C GLY A 358 3.73 -2.79 -6.71
N SER A 359 3.95 -3.88 -5.97
CA SER A 359 4.81 -4.97 -6.43
C SER A 359 4.27 -5.61 -7.72
N ALA A 360 2.97 -5.89 -7.81
CA ALA A 360 2.35 -6.45 -9.02
C ALA A 360 2.51 -5.51 -10.23
N MET A 361 2.32 -4.21 -10.04
CA MET A 361 2.53 -3.21 -11.10
C MET A 361 3.99 -3.14 -11.56
N TYR A 362 4.95 -3.18 -10.65
CA TYR A 362 6.36 -3.23 -11.05
C TYR A 362 6.72 -4.52 -11.79
N PHE A 363 6.18 -5.66 -11.38
CA PHE A 363 6.37 -6.92 -12.12
C PHE A 363 5.77 -6.85 -13.53
N MET A 364 4.56 -6.31 -13.66
CA MET A 364 3.93 -6.10 -14.97
C MET A 364 4.79 -5.19 -15.87
N LEU A 365 5.27 -4.07 -15.32
CA LEU A 365 6.11 -3.14 -16.08
C LEU A 365 7.45 -3.78 -16.46
N TYR A 366 8.07 -4.53 -15.55
CA TYR A 366 9.30 -5.27 -15.81
C TYR A 366 9.10 -6.30 -16.93
N ASP A 367 8.06 -7.12 -16.86
CA ASP A 367 7.72 -8.10 -17.89
C ASP A 367 7.49 -7.45 -19.25
N LEU A 368 6.77 -6.33 -19.30
CA LEU A 368 6.57 -5.56 -20.52
C LEU A 368 7.88 -4.98 -21.07
N ILE A 369 8.77 -4.49 -20.21
CA ILE A 369 10.09 -3.99 -20.58
C ILE A 369 10.92 -5.15 -21.13
N ASP A 370 11.04 -6.26 -20.41
CA ASP A 370 11.79 -7.44 -20.85
C ASP A 370 11.24 -7.95 -22.19
N THR A 371 9.93 -8.20 -22.31
CA THR A 371 9.29 -8.63 -23.55
C THR A 371 9.53 -7.64 -24.71
N SER A 372 9.66 -6.35 -24.41
CA SER A 372 9.91 -5.31 -25.44
C SER A 372 11.30 -5.44 -26.08
N PHE A 373 12.24 -6.12 -25.43
CA PHE A 373 13.60 -6.37 -25.90
C PHE A 373 13.82 -7.82 -26.34
N THR A 374 13.36 -8.79 -25.54
CA THR A 374 13.67 -10.22 -25.68
C THR A 374 12.59 -10.99 -26.48
N GLY A 375 11.35 -10.52 -26.53
CA GLY A 375 10.23 -11.18 -27.18
C GLY A 375 10.38 -11.33 -28.71
N ASN A 376 9.54 -12.17 -29.32
CA ASN A 376 9.41 -12.21 -30.77
C ASN A 376 8.86 -10.89 -31.33
N GLU A 377 8.95 -10.65 -32.64
CA GLU A 377 8.60 -9.36 -33.26
C GLU A 377 7.17 -8.89 -32.93
N LYS A 378 6.21 -9.80 -32.91
CA LYS A 378 4.81 -9.51 -32.57
C LYS A 378 4.67 -9.14 -31.09
N ALA A 379 5.27 -9.92 -30.19
CA ALA A 379 5.25 -9.66 -28.76
C ALA A 379 5.93 -8.32 -28.42
N ARG A 380 7.10 -8.04 -29.01
CA ARG A 380 7.80 -6.76 -28.86
C ARG A 380 6.93 -5.56 -29.27
N LYS A 381 6.23 -5.65 -30.41
CA LYS A 381 5.34 -4.58 -30.86
C LYS A 381 4.20 -4.33 -29.86
N ILE A 382 3.56 -5.40 -29.38
CA ILE A 382 2.48 -5.32 -28.39
C ILE A 382 2.99 -4.75 -27.08
N ALA A 383 4.08 -5.30 -26.52
CA ALA A 383 4.65 -4.85 -25.24
C ALA A 383 5.04 -3.35 -25.27
N ARG A 384 5.68 -2.90 -26.35
CA ARG A 384 6.00 -1.47 -26.56
C ARG A 384 4.76 -0.58 -26.67
N ALA A 385 3.69 -1.08 -27.28
CA ALA A 385 2.43 -0.36 -27.35
C ALA A 385 1.74 -0.31 -25.99
N GLN A 386 1.77 -1.40 -25.20
CA GLN A 386 1.25 -1.46 -23.85
C GLN A 386 2.02 -0.53 -22.90
N LEU A 387 3.36 -0.54 -22.94
CA LEU A 387 4.18 0.41 -22.17
C LEU A 387 3.81 1.87 -22.50
N ARG A 388 3.80 2.23 -23.79
CA ARG A 388 3.40 3.59 -24.19
C ARG A 388 1.98 3.94 -23.74
N GLY A 389 1.07 2.98 -23.79
CA GLY A 389 -0.31 3.15 -23.32
C GLY A 389 -0.37 3.42 -21.81
N VAL A 390 0.27 2.59 -20.99
CA VAL A 390 0.28 2.73 -19.54
C VAL A 390 0.97 4.03 -19.11
N PHE A 391 2.14 4.36 -19.69
CA PHE A 391 2.82 5.63 -19.43
C PHE A 391 1.96 6.83 -19.88
N GLY A 392 1.33 6.73 -21.05
CA GLY A 392 0.44 7.79 -21.56
C GLY A 392 -0.82 7.95 -20.70
N GLY A 393 -1.44 6.87 -20.25
CA GLY A 393 -2.58 6.90 -19.33
C GLY A 393 -2.22 7.52 -17.96
N ALA A 394 -1.09 7.14 -17.39
CA ALA A 394 -0.58 7.73 -16.16
C ALA A 394 -0.26 9.21 -16.34
N ALA A 395 0.41 9.59 -17.42
CA ALA A 395 0.72 10.99 -17.74
C ALA A 395 -0.54 11.84 -17.96
N LEU A 396 -1.57 11.28 -18.61
CA LEU A 396 -2.83 11.99 -18.83
C LEU A 396 -3.53 12.32 -17.51
N VAL A 397 -3.67 11.33 -16.63
CA VAL A 397 -4.44 11.47 -15.38
C VAL A 397 -3.64 12.22 -14.33
N ALA A 398 -2.39 11.81 -14.11
CA ALA A 398 -1.56 12.24 -13.00
C ALA A 398 -0.30 13.03 -13.41
N GLY A 399 -0.15 13.36 -14.69
CA GLY A 399 0.99 14.12 -15.20
C GLY A 399 2.31 13.37 -15.14
N VAL A 400 3.40 14.10 -15.35
CA VAL A 400 4.77 13.57 -15.25
C VAL A 400 5.06 13.06 -13.84
N GLN A 401 4.54 13.71 -12.82
CA GLN A 401 4.63 13.28 -11.43
C GLN A 401 4.03 11.88 -11.20
N GLY A 402 3.00 11.50 -11.96
CA GLY A 402 2.35 10.20 -11.87
C GLY A 402 2.98 9.09 -12.70
N LEU A 403 4.04 9.36 -13.45
CA LEU A 403 4.71 8.36 -14.28
C LEU A 403 5.36 7.26 -13.43
N PRO A 404 5.33 5.99 -13.90
CA PRO A 404 6.09 4.93 -13.26
C PRO A 404 7.56 5.32 -13.08
N PHE A 405 8.11 5.00 -11.92
CA PHE A 405 9.52 5.27 -11.54
C PHE A 405 9.88 6.76 -11.36
N PHE A 406 9.00 7.73 -11.59
CA PHE A 406 9.33 9.16 -11.42
C PHE A 406 9.87 9.44 -10.02
N GLY A 407 9.22 8.94 -8.97
CA GLY A 407 9.69 9.11 -7.58
C GLY A 407 11.09 8.50 -7.33
N VAL A 408 11.41 7.38 -7.97
CA VAL A 408 12.75 6.77 -7.88
C VAL A 408 13.80 7.64 -8.59
N VAL A 409 13.47 8.17 -9.78
CA VAL A 409 14.36 9.08 -10.52
C VAL A 409 14.56 10.37 -9.72
N ALA A 410 13.51 10.93 -9.15
CA ALA A 410 13.57 12.12 -8.31
C ALA A 410 14.44 11.88 -7.07
N MET A 411 14.24 10.76 -6.37
CA MET A 411 15.05 10.37 -5.21
C MET A 411 16.54 10.27 -5.57
N ILE A 412 16.87 9.55 -6.65
CA ILE A 412 18.25 9.38 -7.10
C ILE A 412 18.83 10.74 -7.50
N SER A 413 18.11 11.56 -8.28
CA SER A 413 18.56 12.88 -8.69
C SER A 413 18.85 13.77 -7.50
N ASN A 414 17.95 13.79 -6.49
CA ASN A 414 18.12 14.60 -5.29
C ASN A 414 19.27 14.13 -4.38
N MET A 415 19.70 12.86 -4.50
CA MET A 415 20.90 12.37 -3.78
C MET A 415 22.21 12.92 -4.31
N PHE A 416 22.26 13.32 -5.60
CA PHE A 416 23.46 13.87 -6.25
C PHE A 416 23.46 15.40 -6.29
N LYS A 417 22.38 16.05 -5.83
CA LYS A 417 22.28 17.51 -5.74
C LYS A 417 22.91 18.04 -4.46
N GLU A 418 23.46 19.22 -4.53
CA GLU A 418 23.91 19.95 -3.34
C GLU A 418 22.71 20.37 -2.48
N ASP A 419 22.92 20.55 -1.19
CA ASP A 419 21.85 20.81 -0.22
C ASP A 419 21.16 22.19 -0.44
N ASP A 420 21.79 23.10 -1.15
CA ASP A 420 21.31 24.43 -1.52
C ASP A 420 20.63 24.50 -2.90
N GLU A 421 20.65 23.39 -3.66
CA GLU A 421 19.96 23.29 -4.94
C GLU A 421 18.47 22.95 -4.78
N GLU A 422 17.67 23.45 -5.74
CA GLU A 422 16.24 23.10 -5.81
C GLU A 422 16.06 21.60 -6.08
N ASP A 423 15.06 21.00 -5.42
CA ASP A 423 14.71 19.61 -5.66
C ASP A 423 14.36 19.33 -7.13
N PHE A 424 14.62 18.11 -7.59
CA PHE A 424 14.37 17.67 -8.96
C PHE A 424 12.93 17.93 -9.39
N GLU A 425 11.97 17.64 -8.54
CA GLU A 425 10.54 17.82 -8.77
C GLU A 425 10.19 19.29 -9.01
N THR A 426 10.76 20.18 -8.22
CA THR A 426 10.57 21.64 -8.36
C THR A 426 11.16 22.13 -9.69
N SER A 427 12.35 21.64 -10.03
CA SER A 427 13.01 21.97 -11.30
C SER A 427 12.21 21.50 -12.51
N VAL A 428 11.74 20.25 -12.49
CA VAL A 428 10.89 19.68 -13.56
C VAL A 428 9.59 20.47 -13.68
N ARG A 429 8.91 20.76 -12.56
CA ARG A 429 7.67 21.55 -12.54
C ARG A 429 7.84 22.94 -13.15
N LYS A 430 8.93 23.64 -12.81
CA LYS A 430 9.24 24.96 -13.39
C LYS A 430 9.48 24.89 -14.90
N TYR A 431 10.13 23.80 -15.36
CA TYR A 431 10.46 23.65 -16.77
C TYR A 431 9.25 23.32 -17.65
N ILE A 432 8.40 22.37 -17.23
CA ILE A 432 7.27 21.89 -18.06
C ILE A 432 5.93 22.55 -17.72
N GLY A 433 5.83 23.26 -16.59
CA GLY A 433 4.60 23.90 -16.10
C GLY A 433 3.69 22.97 -15.31
N GLU A 434 2.71 23.56 -14.61
CA GLU A 434 1.80 22.85 -13.68
C GLU A 434 0.90 21.83 -14.37
N GLY A 435 0.36 22.13 -15.55
CA GLY A 435 -0.55 21.26 -16.26
C GLY A 435 0.07 19.91 -16.65
N PRO A 436 1.18 19.90 -17.40
CA PRO A 436 1.89 18.66 -17.73
C PRO A 436 2.48 17.96 -16.50
N TYR A 437 2.87 18.71 -15.46
CA TYR A 437 3.43 18.15 -14.24
C TYR A 437 2.39 17.35 -13.43
N GLY A 438 1.22 17.95 -13.17
CA GLY A 438 0.18 17.38 -12.31
C GLY A 438 -0.94 16.62 -13.04
N GLY A 439 -0.97 16.65 -14.38
CA GLY A 439 -1.98 15.99 -15.20
C GLY A 439 -3.28 16.78 -15.38
N VAL A 440 -4.14 16.23 -16.24
CA VAL A 440 -5.37 16.92 -16.66
C VAL A 440 -6.35 17.15 -15.52
N VAL A 441 -6.47 16.21 -14.59
CA VAL A 441 -7.41 16.31 -13.46
C VAL A 441 -6.98 17.43 -12.52
N ASN A 442 -5.69 17.52 -12.22
CA ASN A 442 -5.14 18.62 -11.41
C ASN A 442 -5.36 19.98 -12.12
N TYR A 443 -5.07 20.05 -13.41
CA TYR A 443 -5.20 21.28 -14.17
C TYR A 443 -6.66 21.79 -14.29
N LEU A 444 -7.62 20.88 -14.54
CA LEU A 444 -9.02 21.28 -14.75
C LEU A 444 -9.78 21.53 -13.45
N PHE A 445 -9.52 20.75 -12.41
CA PHE A 445 -10.30 20.77 -11.17
C PHE A 445 -9.56 21.37 -9.97
N GLY A 446 -8.27 21.69 -10.12
CA GLY A 446 -7.45 22.21 -9.03
C GLY A 446 -7.28 21.25 -7.86
N VAL A 447 -7.38 19.94 -8.12
CA VAL A 447 -7.30 18.88 -7.11
C VAL A 447 -6.08 18.00 -7.35
N ASP A 448 -5.25 17.83 -6.34
CA ASP A 448 -4.07 16.95 -6.41
C ASP A 448 -4.48 15.48 -6.35
N VAL A 449 -4.59 14.89 -7.54
CA VAL A 449 -4.81 13.44 -7.69
C VAL A 449 -3.51 12.69 -7.97
N ALA A 450 -2.50 13.38 -8.49
CA ALA A 450 -1.24 12.77 -8.92
C ALA A 450 -0.50 12.09 -7.77
N SER A 451 -0.49 12.72 -6.59
CA SER A 451 0.12 12.18 -5.37
C SER A 451 -0.52 10.88 -4.86
N ARG A 452 -1.75 10.58 -5.30
CA ARG A 452 -2.50 9.39 -4.85
C ARG A 452 -2.78 8.37 -5.95
N MET A 453 -3.10 8.83 -7.17
CA MET A 453 -3.45 7.98 -8.30
C MET A 453 -2.25 7.63 -9.18
N GLY A 454 -1.14 8.37 -9.06
CA GLY A 454 0.07 8.13 -9.85
C GLY A 454 0.70 6.77 -9.58
N LEU A 455 1.41 6.27 -10.59
CA LEU A 455 2.19 5.03 -10.51
C LEU A 455 3.64 5.26 -10.00
N SER A 456 3.98 6.49 -9.62
CA SER A 456 5.31 6.88 -9.15
C SER A 456 5.64 6.36 -7.75
N ASN A 457 4.66 6.34 -6.86
CA ASN A 457 4.81 6.11 -5.42
C ASN A 457 4.21 4.76 -4.96
N LEU A 458 4.32 3.74 -5.80
CA LEU A 458 3.70 2.43 -5.55
C LEU A 458 4.30 1.66 -4.37
N ILE A 459 5.61 1.74 -4.17
CA ILE A 459 6.33 1.03 -3.08
C ILE A 459 6.98 2.02 -2.12
N PHE A 460 7.66 3.01 -2.65
CA PHE A 460 8.32 4.06 -1.88
C PHE A 460 7.55 5.37 -2.08
N ARG A 461 7.11 5.96 -0.99
CA ARG A 461 6.49 7.29 -1.03
C ARG A 461 7.60 8.31 -1.03
N ASP A 462 7.54 9.21 -2.02
CA ASP A 462 8.37 10.39 -2.05
C ASP A 462 7.92 11.33 -0.91
N ARG A 463 8.66 11.31 0.18
CA ARG A 463 8.59 12.32 1.23
C ARG A 463 9.95 12.97 1.28
N MET A 464 9.94 14.28 1.18
CA MET A 464 11.13 15.08 1.50
C MET A 464 11.66 14.61 2.85
N ILE A 465 12.91 14.13 2.87
CA ILE A 465 13.61 13.76 4.08
C ILE A 465 13.82 15.06 4.85
N GLU A 466 13.00 15.29 5.88
CA GLU A 466 13.29 16.38 6.82
C GLU A 466 14.61 16.03 7.53
N LYS A 467 15.62 16.90 7.42
CA LYS A 467 16.96 16.69 8.00
C LYS A 467 16.95 16.49 9.53
N ASP A 468 15.88 16.89 10.20
CA ASP A 468 15.68 16.64 11.64
C ASP A 468 15.20 15.23 11.97
N GLN A 469 14.76 14.46 10.95
CA GLN A 469 14.50 13.04 11.12
C GLN A 469 15.75 12.27 10.72
N SER A 470 16.27 11.43 11.62
CA SER A 470 17.38 10.57 11.27
C SER A 470 17.02 9.76 10.03
N VAL A 471 17.97 9.53 9.13
CA VAL A 471 17.80 8.66 7.93
C VAL A 471 17.19 7.31 8.32
N PHE A 472 17.51 6.85 9.54
CA PHE A 472 16.92 5.66 10.14
C PHE A 472 15.40 5.79 10.36
N PHE A 473 14.90 6.93 10.84
CA PHE A 473 13.46 7.14 11.04
C PHE A 473 12.70 7.20 9.72
N THR A 474 13.24 7.87 8.73
CA THR A 474 12.63 7.92 7.38
C THR A 474 12.65 6.56 6.71
N ALA A 475 13.77 5.83 6.80
CA ALA A 475 13.85 4.46 6.31
C ALA A 475 12.90 3.53 7.09
N ALA A 476 12.80 3.66 8.41
CA ALA A 476 11.88 2.90 9.25
C ALA A 476 10.40 3.21 8.89
N GLU A 477 10.03 4.46 8.63
CA GLU A 477 8.69 4.83 8.18
C GLU A 477 8.38 4.25 6.79
N GLN A 478 9.32 4.31 5.88
CA GLN A 478 9.21 3.72 4.53
C GLN A 478 9.12 2.19 4.59
N LEU A 479 9.92 1.55 5.43
CA LEU A 479 9.96 0.09 5.60
C LEU A 479 8.86 -0.41 6.53
N GLY A 480 8.54 0.33 7.59
CA GLY A 480 7.52 -0.04 8.59
C GLY A 480 6.09 0.10 8.09
N GLY A 481 5.92 0.71 6.93
CA GLY A 481 4.62 0.81 6.24
C GLY A 481 3.58 1.65 6.99
N PRO A 482 2.29 1.50 6.61
CA PRO A 482 1.19 2.33 7.13
C PRO A 482 0.95 2.22 8.62
N VAL A 483 1.33 1.11 9.24
CA VAL A 483 1.16 0.90 10.69
C VAL A 483 2.08 1.83 11.47
N LEU A 484 3.37 1.84 11.14
CA LEU A 484 4.33 2.73 11.78
C LEU A 484 4.01 4.20 11.49
N GLY A 485 3.67 4.52 10.24
CA GLY A 485 3.23 5.87 9.86
C GLY A 485 2.02 6.35 10.68
N SER A 486 1.05 5.47 10.95
CA SER A 486 -0.10 5.80 11.80
C SER A 486 0.29 6.02 13.26
N MET A 487 1.21 5.22 13.80
CA MET A 487 1.72 5.41 15.17
C MET A 487 2.45 6.74 15.32
N LEU A 488 3.30 7.11 14.37
CA LEU A 488 4.00 8.40 14.35
C LEU A 488 3.02 9.59 14.21
N GLN A 489 1.92 9.42 13.48
CA GLN A 489 0.87 10.43 13.41
C GLN A 489 0.14 10.59 14.76
N MET A 490 -0.13 9.50 15.47
CA MET A 490 -0.71 9.56 16.83
C MET A 490 0.24 10.24 17.81
N GLU A 491 1.54 9.95 17.75
CA GLU A 491 2.55 10.63 18.57
C GLU A 491 2.58 12.14 18.27
N ARG A 492 2.57 12.53 16.98
CA ARG A 492 2.47 13.93 16.58
C ARG A 492 1.17 14.58 17.08
N GLY A 493 0.05 13.86 17.03
CA GLY A 493 -1.22 14.31 17.58
C GLY A 493 -1.14 14.57 19.08
N ALA A 494 -0.51 13.68 19.83
CA ALA A 494 -0.30 13.83 21.27
C ALA A 494 0.61 15.03 21.61
N LYS A 495 1.65 15.29 20.82
CA LYS A 495 2.51 16.49 20.97
C LYS A 495 1.73 17.78 20.75
N LEU A 496 0.95 17.86 19.66
CA LEU A 496 0.09 19.02 19.36
C LEU A 496 -0.93 19.26 20.49
N TRP A 497 -1.50 18.20 21.05
CA TRP A 497 -2.38 18.29 22.20
C TRP A 497 -1.68 18.90 23.42
N GLY A 498 -0.45 18.45 23.71
CA GLY A 498 0.38 18.99 24.77
C GLY A 498 0.80 20.45 24.57
N GLU A 499 0.86 20.92 23.32
CA GLU A 499 1.17 22.31 22.94
C GLU A 499 -0.07 23.21 22.96
N GLY A 500 -1.27 22.68 23.28
CA GLY A 500 -2.54 23.41 23.34
C GLY A 500 -3.36 23.42 22.05
N GLU A 501 -2.83 22.83 20.97
CA GLU A 501 -3.49 22.70 19.66
C GLU A 501 -4.42 21.46 19.63
N MET A 502 -5.44 21.45 20.52
CA MET A 502 -6.29 20.26 20.75
C MET A 502 -6.97 19.73 19.50
N LEU A 503 -7.61 20.61 18.70
CA LEU A 503 -8.34 20.19 17.48
C LEU A 503 -7.40 19.57 16.45
N ARG A 504 -6.22 20.16 16.24
CA ARG A 504 -5.20 19.64 15.33
C ARG A 504 -4.55 18.37 15.84
N GLY A 505 -4.40 18.25 17.17
CA GLY A 505 -3.92 17.03 17.81
C GLY A 505 -4.87 15.86 17.59
N VAL A 506 -6.18 16.06 17.80
CA VAL A 506 -7.22 15.08 17.53
C VAL A 506 -7.27 14.76 16.03
N GLU A 507 -7.30 15.78 15.16
CA GLU A 507 -7.26 15.60 13.69
C GLU A 507 -6.09 14.68 13.27
N ALA A 508 -4.89 14.92 13.78
CA ALA A 508 -3.70 14.14 13.43
C ALA A 508 -3.78 12.68 13.89
N ALA A 509 -4.38 12.41 15.06
CA ALA A 509 -4.49 11.07 15.64
C ALA A 509 -5.60 10.22 15.02
N MET A 510 -6.57 10.83 14.30
CA MET A 510 -7.73 10.12 13.76
C MET A 510 -7.45 9.32 12.48
N PRO A 511 -8.27 8.28 12.20
CA PRO A 511 -8.26 7.60 10.90
C PRO A 511 -8.40 8.57 9.71
N ALA A 512 -7.80 8.23 8.59
CA ALA A 512 -7.70 9.11 7.42
C ALA A 512 -9.05 9.69 6.96
N ALA A 513 -10.11 8.90 6.96
CA ALA A 513 -11.45 9.37 6.57
C ALA A 513 -11.98 10.47 7.49
N ILE A 514 -11.88 10.26 8.81
CA ILE A 514 -12.33 11.21 9.83
C ILE A 514 -11.46 12.47 9.78
N ARG A 515 -10.13 12.30 9.69
CA ARG A 515 -9.18 13.39 9.55
C ARG A 515 -9.47 14.29 8.33
N ASN A 516 -9.81 13.67 7.19
CA ASN A 516 -10.17 14.42 6.00
C ASN A 516 -11.45 15.24 6.20
N GLY A 517 -12.43 14.70 6.92
CA GLY A 517 -13.64 15.42 7.32
C GLY A 517 -13.34 16.64 8.20
N PHE A 518 -12.58 16.48 9.29
CA PHE A 518 -12.18 17.60 10.15
C PHE A 518 -11.39 18.66 9.37
N LYS A 519 -10.45 18.22 8.53
CA LYS A 519 -9.66 19.11 7.71
C LYS A 519 -10.50 19.89 6.69
N SER A 520 -11.51 19.26 6.08
CA SER A 520 -12.40 19.93 5.15
C SER A 520 -13.25 21.01 5.83
N VAL A 521 -13.76 20.74 7.05
CA VAL A 521 -14.47 21.72 7.84
C VAL A 521 -13.56 22.91 8.23
N ARG A 522 -12.33 22.61 8.64
CA ARG A 522 -11.35 23.66 8.95
C ARG A 522 -11.01 24.51 7.73
N PHE A 523 -10.83 23.89 6.57
CA PHE A 523 -10.57 24.60 5.31
C PHE A 523 -11.75 25.49 4.89
N ALA A 524 -13.00 25.07 5.19
CA ALA A 524 -14.18 25.88 4.93
C ALA A 524 -14.27 27.12 5.82
N ASN A 525 -13.80 27.02 7.08
CA ASN A 525 -13.97 28.08 8.06
C ASN A 525 -12.75 29.04 8.13
N GLU A 526 -11.53 28.52 7.99
CA GLU A 526 -10.31 29.27 8.31
C GLU A 526 -9.30 29.28 7.16
N GLY A 527 -9.58 28.55 6.08
CA GLY A 527 -8.57 28.25 5.08
C GLY A 527 -7.47 27.31 5.59
N ALA A 528 -6.36 27.25 4.89
CA ALA A 528 -5.17 26.50 5.33
C ALA A 528 -4.18 27.44 6.02
N ARG A 529 -3.90 27.19 7.31
CA ARG A 529 -2.99 28.02 8.12
C ARG A 529 -1.89 27.17 8.75
N THR A 530 -0.74 27.79 9.03
CA THR A 530 0.35 27.22 9.84
C THR A 530 -0.09 27.04 11.29
N LEU A 531 0.73 26.38 12.12
CA LEU A 531 0.50 26.32 13.57
C LEU A 531 0.55 27.69 14.25
N ARG A 532 1.24 28.67 13.65
CA ARG A 532 1.34 30.05 14.15
C ARG A 532 0.18 30.94 13.70
N GLY A 533 -0.74 30.41 12.87
CA GLY A 533 -1.87 31.16 12.32
C GLY A 533 -1.63 31.84 10.99
N ASP A 534 -0.40 31.80 10.44
CA ASP A 534 -0.07 32.40 9.15
C ASP A 534 -0.83 31.68 8.03
N PRO A 535 -1.46 32.40 7.06
CA PRO A 535 -2.19 31.78 5.97
C PRO A 535 -1.23 31.10 4.98
N ILE A 536 -1.58 29.88 4.57
CA ILE A 536 -0.94 29.15 3.46
C ILE A 536 -1.81 29.33 2.21
N VAL A 537 -3.12 29.11 2.36
CA VAL A 537 -4.17 29.40 1.37
C VAL A 537 -5.36 29.95 2.15
N GLU A 538 -5.82 31.15 1.79
CA GLU A 538 -6.86 31.83 2.54
C GLU A 538 -8.24 31.26 2.28
N ASP A 539 -8.58 31.03 1.01
CA ASP A 539 -9.91 30.63 0.59
C ASP A 539 -9.91 29.38 -0.28
N PHE A 540 -10.87 28.52 -0.02
CA PHE A 540 -11.15 27.34 -0.84
C PHE A 540 -12.56 27.38 -1.39
N ASN A 541 -12.75 27.04 -2.65
CA ASN A 541 -14.07 26.87 -3.23
C ASN A 541 -14.74 25.57 -2.74
N ALA A 542 -16.07 25.47 -2.92
CA ALA A 542 -16.84 24.30 -2.49
C ALA A 542 -16.33 22.99 -3.09
N GLY A 543 -15.80 23.02 -4.33
CA GLY A 543 -15.20 21.85 -4.98
C GLY A 543 -13.92 21.37 -4.28
N HIS A 544 -13.05 22.30 -3.86
CA HIS A 544 -11.85 21.99 -3.08
C HIS A 544 -12.17 21.40 -1.70
N ILE A 545 -13.21 21.94 -1.04
CA ILE A 545 -13.67 21.44 0.27
C ILE A 545 -14.23 20.02 0.12
N ALA A 546 -15.07 19.79 -0.90
CA ALA A 546 -15.61 18.46 -1.20
C ALA A 546 -14.49 17.46 -1.57
N ALA A 547 -13.50 17.87 -2.37
CA ALA A 547 -12.34 17.04 -2.70
C ALA A 547 -11.55 16.67 -1.43
N GLN A 548 -11.31 17.64 -0.52
CA GLN A 548 -10.63 17.39 0.75
C GLN A 548 -11.43 16.43 1.63
N PHE A 549 -12.75 16.56 1.69
CA PHE A 549 -13.61 15.62 2.41
C PHE A 549 -13.49 14.19 1.86
N MET A 550 -13.47 14.03 0.54
CA MET A 550 -13.24 12.74 -0.12
C MET A 550 -11.80 12.22 0.07
N GLY A 551 -10.87 13.07 0.52
CA GLY A 551 -9.47 12.71 0.79
C GLY A 551 -8.47 13.15 -0.28
N PHE A 552 -8.85 14.02 -1.21
CA PHE A 552 -7.95 14.64 -2.17
C PHE A 552 -7.65 16.08 -1.76
N ALA A 553 -6.38 16.42 -1.64
CA ALA A 553 -5.99 17.76 -1.27
C ALA A 553 -6.20 18.75 -2.44
N PRO A 554 -6.55 20.02 -2.17
CA PRO A 554 -6.46 21.08 -3.18
C PRO A 554 -5.03 21.19 -3.72
N ALA A 555 -4.89 21.30 -5.04
CA ALA A 555 -3.59 21.34 -5.70
C ALA A 555 -2.75 22.56 -5.27
N GLU A 556 -3.39 23.70 -5.08
CA GLU A 556 -2.74 24.91 -4.61
C GLU A 556 -2.13 24.72 -3.22
N TYR A 557 -2.88 24.10 -2.30
CA TYR A 557 -2.38 23.80 -0.96
C TYR A 557 -1.16 22.88 -1.01
N THR A 558 -1.22 21.78 -1.79
CA THR A 558 -0.08 20.86 -1.94
C THR A 558 1.13 21.55 -2.54
N ARG A 559 0.92 22.38 -3.57
CA ARG A 559 1.97 23.17 -4.21
C ARG A 559 2.65 24.12 -3.23
N GLN A 560 1.86 24.90 -2.48
CA GLN A 560 2.38 25.86 -1.52
C GLN A 560 3.17 25.17 -0.39
N LEU A 561 2.71 24.02 0.08
CA LEU A 561 3.46 23.23 1.06
C LEU A 561 4.80 22.74 0.51
N GLN A 562 4.83 22.25 -0.72
CA GLN A 562 6.07 21.79 -1.36
C GLN A 562 7.05 22.95 -1.56
N GLN A 563 6.58 24.11 -2.04
CA GLN A 563 7.40 25.31 -2.19
C GLN A 563 7.97 25.78 -0.84
N ASN A 564 7.13 25.84 0.20
CA ASN A 564 7.58 26.22 1.53
C ASN A 564 8.60 25.22 2.12
N ALA A 565 8.43 23.93 1.86
CA ALA A 565 9.38 22.92 2.30
C ALA A 565 10.72 23.04 1.56
N SER A 566 10.71 23.26 0.24
CA SER A 566 11.90 23.48 -0.57
C SER A 566 12.65 24.75 -0.12
N LEU A 567 11.96 25.88 0.05
CA LEU A 567 12.55 27.11 0.56
C LEU A 567 13.20 26.95 1.94
N LYS A 568 12.49 26.27 2.86
CA LYS A 568 13.04 25.99 4.20
C LYS A 568 14.26 25.06 4.15
N LYS A 569 14.29 24.11 3.22
CA LYS A 569 15.42 23.22 3.02
C LYS A 569 16.64 24.01 2.58
N ILE A 570 16.49 24.86 1.56
CA ILE A 570 17.56 25.72 1.05
C ILE A 570 18.05 26.68 2.15
N ASP A 571 17.14 27.41 2.81
CA ASP A 571 17.51 28.33 3.90
C ASP A 571 18.26 27.62 5.02
N ARG A 572 17.82 26.43 5.42
CA ARG A 572 18.52 25.62 6.44
C ARG A 572 19.91 25.19 5.97
N ALA A 573 20.04 24.68 4.74
CA ALA A 573 21.31 24.24 4.17
C ALA A 573 22.32 25.40 4.12
N THR A 574 21.89 26.54 3.61
CA THR A 574 22.69 27.76 3.56
C THR A 574 23.13 28.21 4.96
N ASN A 575 22.23 28.19 5.95
CA ASN A 575 22.57 28.53 7.32
C ASN A 575 23.51 27.51 7.99
N GLU A 576 23.39 26.21 7.68
CA GLU A 576 24.31 25.17 8.16
C GLU A 576 25.70 25.34 7.54
N GLU A 577 25.82 25.62 6.23
CA GLU A 577 27.09 25.91 5.57
C GLU A 577 27.77 27.13 6.18
N ARG A 578 26.99 28.21 6.33
CA ARG A 578 27.46 29.43 7.04
C ARG A 578 27.99 29.13 8.43
N THR A 579 27.24 28.38 9.22
CA THR A 579 27.63 28.02 10.60
C THR A 579 28.87 27.14 10.60
N LYS A 580 29.00 26.22 9.63
CA LYS A 580 30.16 25.36 9.46
C LYS A 580 31.42 26.15 9.09
N LEU A 581 31.31 27.13 8.21
CA LEU A 581 32.43 28.04 7.86
C LEU A 581 32.87 28.86 9.05
N LEU A 582 31.94 29.48 9.79
CA LEU A 582 32.22 30.25 11.00
C LEU A 582 32.89 29.37 12.09
N ARG A 583 32.42 28.13 12.26
CA ARG A 583 33.02 27.17 13.20
C ARG A 583 34.42 26.75 12.77
N LYS A 584 34.63 26.45 11.48
CA LYS A 584 35.97 26.10 10.95
C LYS A 584 36.94 27.27 11.17
N TYR A 585 36.48 28.50 10.91
CA TYR A 585 37.29 29.71 11.14
C TYR A 585 37.71 29.81 12.62
N TYR A 586 36.78 29.67 13.55
CA TYR A 586 37.07 29.66 14.99
C TYR A 586 38.11 28.59 15.36
N VAL A 587 37.95 27.35 14.84
CA VAL A 587 38.91 26.25 15.12
C VAL A 587 40.28 26.55 14.50
N GLY A 588 40.34 27.09 13.29
CA GLY A 588 41.58 27.49 12.63
C GLY A 588 42.33 28.57 13.43
N MET A 589 41.62 29.59 13.89
CA MET A 589 42.16 30.63 14.76
C MET A 589 42.67 30.07 16.11
N ARG A 590 41.88 29.21 16.74
CA ARG A 590 42.24 28.60 17.99
C ARG A 590 43.53 27.77 17.90
N ASN A 591 43.73 27.08 16.77
CA ASN A 591 44.89 26.21 16.57
C ASN A 591 46.08 26.97 15.93
N ASN A 592 46.02 28.27 15.82
CA ASN A 592 47.03 29.13 15.15
C ASN A 592 47.42 28.64 13.74
N ASN A 593 46.48 28.01 13.04
CA ASN A 593 46.72 27.49 11.68
C ASN A 593 46.39 28.55 10.61
N VAL A 594 47.35 29.40 10.33
CA VAL A 594 47.20 30.51 9.39
C VAL A 594 46.78 30.06 7.99
N SER A 595 47.35 28.96 7.48
CA SER A 595 47.01 28.45 6.16
C SER A 595 45.58 27.90 6.05
N ALA A 596 45.05 27.33 7.13
CA ALA A 596 43.66 26.90 7.23
C ALA A 596 42.72 28.11 7.27
N VAL A 597 43.08 29.14 8.06
CA VAL A 597 42.28 30.37 8.18
C VAL A 597 42.18 31.07 6.84
N GLN A 598 43.27 31.19 6.09
CA GLN A 598 43.24 31.80 4.73
C GLN A 598 42.29 31.09 3.80
N ARG A 599 42.39 29.75 3.69
CA ARG A 599 41.46 28.94 2.86
C ARG A 599 39.99 29.13 3.27
N ILE A 600 39.73 29.17 4.56
CA ILE A 600 38.36 29.35 5.03
C ILE A 600 37.83 30.76 4.72
N MET A 601 38.72 31.78 4.73
CA MET A 601 38.32 33.12 4.30
C MET A 601 38.02 33.15 2.80
N GLU A 602 38.76 32.46 1.96
CA GLU A 602 38.45 32.28 0.54
C GLU A 602 37.09 31.58 0.37
N ASP A 603 36.84 30.48 1.10
CA ASP A 603 35.56 29.79 1.11
C ASP A 603 34.41 30.71 1.56
N MET A 604 34.63 31.62 2.53
CA MET A 604 33.63 32.60 2.98
C MET A 604 33.35 33.66 1.90
N VAL A 605 34.35 34.09 1.14
CA VAL A 605 34.18 35.02 0.02
C VAL A 605 33.35 34.35 -1.07
N ASP A 606 33.65 33.10 -1.39
CA ASP A 606 32.90 32.33 -2.37
C ASP A 606 31.44 32.12 -1.92
N PHE A 607 31.24 31.72 -0.65
CA PHE A 607 29.90 31.64 -0.03
C PHE A 607 29.13 32.97 -0.14
N ASN A 608 29.75 34.07 0.19
CA ASN A 608 29.10 35.39 0.07
C ASN A 608 28.75 35.75 -1.39
N GLY A 609 29.51 35.25 -2.36
CA GLY A 609 29.22 35.41 -3.78
C GLY A 609 27.99 34.59 -4.21
N ARG A 610 27.86 33.35 -3.69
CA ARG A 610 26.73 32.48 -3.97
C ARG A 610 25.45 32.87 -3.20
N HIS A 611 25.60 33.33 -1.95
CA HIS A 611 24.47 33.62 -1.03
C HIS A 611 24.59 35.02 -0.41
N PRO A 612 24.40 36.10 -1.21
CA PRO A 612 24.54 37.47 -0.73
C PRO A 612 23.57 37.84 0.41
N GLU A 613 22.36 37.21 0.43
CA GLU A 613 21.34 37.40 1.48
C GLU A 613 21.76 36.83 2.83
N HIS A 614 22.59 35.81 2.85
CA HIS A 614 23.12 35.14 4.07
C HIS A 614 24.58 35.49 4.33
N GLY A 615 25.12 36.58 3.73
CA GLY A 615 26.51 36.95 3.74
C GLY A 615 27.19 36.92 5.12
N ILE A 616 28.41 36.42 5.15
CA ILE A 616 29.28 36.42 6.32
C ILE A 616 30.04 37.75 6.38
N THR A 617 29.64 38.60 7.31
CA THR A 617 30.26 39.91 7.53
C THR A 617 31.30 39.83 8.66
N PRO A 618 32.26 40.78 8.76
CA PRO A 618 33.19 40.87 9.89
C PRO A 618 32.50 40.87 11.25
N ASP A 619 31.32 41.51 11.37
CA ASP A 619 30.54 41.53 12.59
C ASP A 619 29.92 40.17 12.92
N THR A 620 29.54 39.43 11.88
CA THR A 620 29.07 38.06 12.04
C THR A 620 30.18 37.15 12.58
N ILE A 621 31.38 37.28 12.04
CA ILE A 621 32.57 36.56 12.50
C ILE A 621 32.85 36.87 13.95
N LYS A 622 32.89 38.19 14.31
CA LYS A 622 33.13 38.62 15.75
C LYS A 622 32.09 38.03 16.69
N ARG A 623 30.78 38.09 16.35
CA ARG A 623 29.71 37.54 17.18
C ARG A 623 29.82 36.02 17.31
N SER A 624 30.13 35.34 16.23
CA SER A 624 30.33 33.88 16.24
C SER A 624 31.52 33.47 17.08
N MET A 625 32.66 34.19 16.96
CA MET A 625 33.85 33.96 17.78
C MET A 625 33.55 34.18 19.29
N ALA A 626 32.90 35.29 19.62
CA ALA A 626 32.52 35.59 20.99
C ALA A 626 31.56 34.52 21.55
N GLN A 627 30.62 34.00 20.74
CA GLN A 627 29.72 32.93 21.13
C GLN A 627 30.47 31.61 21.37
N HIS A 628 31.39 31.25 20.47
CA HIS A 628 32.19 30.03 20.59
C HIS A 628 33.12 30.12 21.84
N LEU A 629 33.75 31.26 22.05
CA LEU A 629 34.57 31.49 23.26
C LEU A 629 33.74 31.33 24.55
N ARG A 630 32.55 31.96 24.60
CA ARG A 630 31.61 31.80 25.75
C ARG A 630 31.16 30.35 25.94
N THR A 631 30.96 29.63 24.86
CA THR A 631 30.55 28.21 24.90
C THR A 631 31.72 27.36 25.40
N THR A 632 32.93 27.62 24.89
CA THR A 632 34.16 26.89 25.29
C THR A 632 34.47 27.16 26.76
N ALA A 633 34.32 28.40 27.24
CA ALA A 633 34.48 28.76 28.64
C ALA A 633 33.49 28.06 29.61
N LYS A 634 32.38 27.55 29.07
CA LYS A 634 31.38 26.76 29.82
C LYS A 634 31.53 25.23 29.59
N MET A 635 32.50 24.83 28.82
CA MET A 635 32.75 23.40 28.57
C MET A 635 33.58 22.81 29.72
N HIS A 636 33.20 21.62 30.12
CA HIS A 636 33.96 20.79 31.02
C HIS A 636 34.18 19.44 30.35
N TYR A 637 35.44 19.04 30.16
CA TYR A 637 35.82 17.83 29.42
C TYR A 637 35.08 17.63 28.08
N GLY A 638 34.89 18.71 27.33
CA GLY A 638 34.24 18.68 26.00
C GLY A 638 32.69 18.75 26.04
N VAL A 639 32.07 18.80 27.22
CA VAL A 639 30.62 18.90 27.39
C VAL A 639 30.23 20.30 27.90
N THR A 640 29.24 20.92 27.27
CA THR A 640 28.67 22.21 27.75
C THR A 640 27.56 21.92 28.75
N LEU A 641 27.73 22.38 29.96
CA LEU A 641 26.77 22.20 31.04
C LEU A 641 25.88 23.43 31.26
N SER A 642 24.60 23.20 31.51
CA SER A 642 23.69 24.27 31.91
C SER A 642 24.11 24.81 33.29
N PRO A 643 23.85 26.11 33.62
CA PRO A 643 24.19 26.68 34.91
C PRO A 643 23.63 25.89 36.09
N ARG A 644 22.39 25.37 35.95
CA ARG A 644 21.73 24.54 36.97
C ARG A 644 22.47 23.22 37.21
N LEU A 645 22.92 22.56 36.14
CA LEU A 645 23.64 21.30 36.27
C LEU A 645 25.04 21.51 36.81
N ARG A 646 25.72 22.60 36.41
CA ARG A 646 27.03 23.00 36.96
C ARG A 646 26.93 23.24 38.46
N ASN A 647 25.99 24.05 38.92
CA ASN A 647 25.79 24.34 40.34
C ASN A 647 25.47 23.07 41.15
N LYS A 648 24.69 22.14 40.53
CA LYS A 648 24.39 20.86 41.17
C LYS A 648 25.63 19.97 41.32
N LEU A 649 26.49 19.94 40.32
CA LEU A 649 27.73 19.18 40.37
C LEU A 649 28.75 19.78 41.33
N GLN A 650 28.87 21.12 41.37
CA GLN A 650 29.67 21.81 42.37
C GLN A 650 29.21 21.53 43.81
N SER A 651 27.89 21.44 44.03
CA SER A 651 27.34 21.09 45.35
C SER A 651 27.58 19.63 45.74
N LEU A 652 27.97 18.76 44.82
CA LEU A 652 28.31 17.37 45.08
C LEU A 652 29.79 17.14 45.38
N GLY A 653 30.61 18.22 45.43
CA GLY A 653 32.01 18.16 45.84
C GLY A 653 32.99 17.62 44.80
N ASP A 654 32.61 17.61 43.53
CA ASP A 654 33.56 17.36 42.47
C ASP A 654 34.42 18.59 42.21
N ASP A 655 35.75 18.38 42.11
CA ASP A 655 36.75 19.40 41.77
C ASP A 655 36.58 19.89 40.33
N TRP A 656 35.53 20.68 40.09
CA TRP A 656 35.17 21.19 38.78
C TRP A 656 35.85 22.50 38.41
N ASP A 657 36.60 23.10 39.35
CA ASP A 657 37.14 24.45 39.16
C ASP A 657 38.51 24.52 38.48
N ASP A 658 39.22 23.39 38.33
CA ASP A 658 40.61 23.43 37.86
C ASP A 658 40.80 23.12 36.36
N SER A 659 39.75 23.13 35.57
CA SER A 659 39.97 23.06 34.10
C SER A 659 40.43 24.44 33.62
N PRO A 660 41.59 24.56 32.93
CA PRO A 660 42.06 25.82 32.35
C PRO A 660 40.97 26.36 31.40
N THR A 661 40.35 27.44 31.85
CA THR A 661 39.39 28.14 31.01
C THR A 661 40.16 28.83 29.89
N PHE A 662 39.89 28.47 28.65
CA PHE A 662 40.49 29.06 27.45
C PHE A 662 40.37 30.60 27.38
N ALA A 663 39.51 31.20 28.23
CA ALA A 663 39.35 32.62 28.38
C ALA A 663 40.59 33.30 28.99
N SER A 664 41.38 32.59 29.81
CA SER A 664 42.62 33.14 30.44
C SER A 664 43.75 33.30 29.40
N ASP A 665 43.74 32.48 28.32
CA ASP A 665 44.83 32.50 27.34
C ASP A 665 44.68 33.64 26.31
N PHE A 666 43.50 34.30 26.28
CA PHE A 666 43.22 35.40 25.38
C PHE A 666 43.00 36.74 26.08
N GLY A 667 43.19 36.80 27.38
CA GLY A 667 43.10 38.10 28.14
C GLY A 667 41.69 38.70 28.14
N LEU A 668 40.62 37.87 28.09
CA LEU A 668 39.22 38.30 28.10
C LEU A 668 38.61 38.07 29.50
#